data_ec39f533f19e16353fcd27ee14a80abb
#
_entry.id   ec39f533f19e16353fcd27ee14a80abb
#
_cell.length_a   1.000
_cell.length_b   1.000
_cell.length_c   1.000
_cell.angle_alpha   90.00
_cell.angle_beta   90.00
_cell.angle_gamma   90.00
#
_symmetry.space_group_name_H-M   'P 1'
#
loop_
_entity.id
_entity.type
_entity.pdbx_description
1 polymer ?
#
loop_
_entity_poly.entity_id
_entity_poly.type
_entity_poly.pdbx_seq_one_letter_code
_entity_poly.pdbx_strand_id
1 'polypeptide(L)'
;PYTIVIPPPNVTGMLTMGHVLNNTIQDILIRKARMEGKEACWIPGTDHASIATETKVIKMLEEKGINKNDLSREEFLEHAWEWKEKYGGIIINQLKKLGCSCDWERERFTMDEGYSNAVLESFVKLYNKGLIYKGHRLVNWCPVSKSAISDEEVVHKEINGQLWYFRYPIKGENEYLVVATTRPETMLGDSAVAVNPNDKRYIKHIGKTIDLPLVGREIPIIADDYVDPDFGTGCVKITPAHDPNDFAIGKRHDLEFINVMNEDASINENAPQKYIGQDRFDARKQIIRDIDQNGLLDKTEEYVNKVGFSERGDVPIEFYMSDQWFMKMNDLVKPAIDAVKSGEIKFHPEHWVKTYNHWMDNIKDWCISRQLLWGHQIPVWYHKEDKTRLHVSVSGPDDIENWEQDKDVLDTWASSWIWPMGVHDWPEENEELNKFFPTNTLVTGPDIIFFWVARMIITGYEFLDKKPFTDVYFTSILRDETGKKLSKSLGNSPDPFDLFEEYGTDAVRFGIMLMAPQGLDVLFSKERLEIGRNFMNKLWNACRFISMNKPDNWIEGQSIDEIELRLPDKWIISRLNRAIKNYNKQMDRFHFNEAAKVLYDYIWNDFCDWYIEIAKTRFYSNDDSKMITYNICIESIRKILPLLHPYTPFITEELWSFFKIENDKDLIISPWPVVDESAINEKID
;
A
#
# COMPACT_ATOMS: atom_id res chain seq x y z
N PRO A 1 8.10 23.46 10.98
CA PRO A 1 7.30 22.94 9.86
C PRO A 1 6.40 21.78 10.28
N TYR A 2 5.40 21.46 9.47
CA TYR A 2 4.61 20.24 9.56
C TYR A 2 4.46 19.67 8.16
N THR A 3 5.06 18.51 7.92
CA THR A 3 5.18 17.94 6.59
C THR A 3 4.48 16.59 6.50
N ILE A 4 3.71 16.40 5.44
CA ILE A 4 3.17 15.11 5.01
C ILE A 4 3.60 14.89 3.55
N VAL A 5 4.00 13.68 3.21
CA VAL A 5 4.14 13.22 1.83
C VAL A 5 2.98 12.27 1.53
N ILE A 6 2.30 12.50 0.41
CA ILE A 6 1.18 11.66 0.02
C ILE A 6 1.67 10.21 -0.22
N PRO A 7 0.95 9.16 0.17
CA PRO A 7 1.16 7.87 -0.44
C PRO A 7 0.82 7.98 -1.94
N PRO A 8 1.84 7.94 -2.82
CA PRO A 8 1.62 8.29 -4.22
C PRO A 8 0.70 7.26 -4.88
N PRO A 9 -0.50 7.65 -5.37
CA PRO A 9 -1.39 6.72 -6.03
C PRO A 9 -0.77 6.17 -7.32
N ASN A 10 -0.94 4.88 -7.55
CA ASN A 10 -0.51 4.22 -8.77
C ASN A 10 -1.25 4.77 -10.00
N VAL A 11 -0.53 5.08 -11.09
CA VAL A 11 -1.12 5.55 -12.35
C VAL A 11 -1.87 4.45 -13.12
N THR A 12 -2.50 3.53 -12.40
CA THR A 12 -3.25 2.39 -12.94
C THR A 12 -4.73 2.67 -13.21
N GLY A 13 -5.18 3.88 -12.90
CA GLY A 13 -6.57 4.33 -13.10
C GLY A 13 -7.04 5.34 -12.05
N MET A 14 -8.36 5.54 -11.93
CA MET A 14 -8.97 6.52 -11.02
C MET A 14 -8.80 6.15 -9.53
N LEU A 15 -8.96 7.11 -8.64
CA LEU A 15 -8.97 6.89 -7.18
C LEU A 15 -10.21 6.06 -6.74
N THR A 16 -10.11 5.40 -5.59
CA THR A 16 -11.19 4.64 -4.94
C THR A 16 -11.61 5.34 -3.64
N MET A 17 -12.68 4.86 -3.00
CA MET A 17 -13.10 5.36 -1.68
C MET A 17 -12.04 5.18 -0.59
N GLY A 18 -11.15 4.17 -0.71
CA GLY A 18 -9.99 4.05 0.18
C GLY A 18 -9.01 5.23 0.06
N HIS A 19 -8.79 5.73 -1.15
CA HIS A 19 -7.98 6.93 -1.38
C HIS A 19 -8.69 8.19 -0.87
N VAL A 20 -10.03 8.28 -1.00
CA VAL A 20 -10.82 9.38 -0.42
C VAL A 20 -10.63 9.44 1.09
N LEU A 21 -10.75 8.31 1.79
CA LEU A 21 -10.51 8.23 3.23
C LEU A 21 -9.09 8.66 3.61
N ASN A 22 -8.09 8.07 2.94
CA ASN A 22 -6.68 8.32 3.21
C ASN A 22 -6.32 9.81 3.04
N ASN A 23 -6.71 10.42 1.92
CA ASN A 23 -6.38 11.80 1.62
C ASN A 23 -7.21 12.80 2.45
N THR A 24 -8.44 12.45 2.84
CA THR A 24 -9.22 13.26 3.78
C THR A 24 -8.53 13.35 5.14
N ILE A 25 -7.96 12.26 5.66
CA ILE A 25 -7.21 12.27 6.93
C ILE A 25 -5.96 13.13 6.82
N GLN A 26 -5.20 13.03 5.73
CA GLN A 26 -4.03 13.87 5.50
C GLN A 26 -4.40 15.35 5.45
N ASP A 27 -5.47 15.68 4.73
CA ASP A 27 -5.95 17.06 4.61
C ASP A 27 -6.43 17.63 5.96
N ILE A 28 -7.09 16.82 6.80
CA ILE A 28 -7.47 17.19 8.16
C ILE A 28 -6.25 17.58 8.98
N LEU A 29 -5.19 16.77 8.93
CA LEU A 29 -3.95 17.05 9.67
C LEU A 29 -3.24 18.31 9.15
N ILE A 30 -3.13 18.47 7.85
CA ILE A 30 -2.47 19.62 7.22
C ILE A 30 -3.23 20.92 7.47
N ARG A 31 -4.56 20.92 7.35
CA ARG A 31 -5.38 22.13 7.64
C ARG A 31 -5.27 22.54 9.09
N LYS A 32 -5.38 21.58 10.02
CA LYS A 32 -5.19 21.84 11.45
C LYS A 32 -3.81 22.44 11.72
N ALA A 33 -2.75 21.83 11.20
CA ALA A 33 -1.38 22.30 11.40
C ALA A 33 -1.17 23.74 10.86
N ARG A 34 -1.75 24.07 9.72
CA ARG A 34 -1.69 25.41 9.11
C ARG A 34 -2.41 26.43 9.98
N MET A 35 -3.60 26.08 10.49
CA MET A 35 -4.37 26.94 11.39
C MET A 35 -3.74 27.08 12.78
N GLU A 36 -2.91 26.13 13.23
CA GLU A 36 -2.05 26.24 14.41
C GLU A 36 -0.82 27.14 14.17
N GLY A 37 -0.68 27.75 13.01
CA GLY A 37 0.42 28.64 12.65
C GLY A 37 1.71 27.93 12.26
N LYS A 38 1.67 26.61 12.02
CA LYS A 38 2.82 25.85 11.51
C LYS A 38 3.00 26.10 10.01
N GLU A 39 4.22 26.04 9.56
CA GLU A 39 4.51 25.99 8.14
C GLU A 39 4.19 24.59 7.61
N ALA A 40 3.00 24.45 7.04
CA ALA A 40 2.44 23.18 6.64
C ALA A 40 2.77 22.90 5.16
N CYS A 41 3.45 21.77 4.89
CA CYS A 41 3.80 21.31 3.55
C CYS A 41 3.19 19.92 3.33
N TRP A 42 2.34 19.78 2.32
CA TRP A 42 1.78 18.50 1.88
C TRP A 42 2.13 18.27 0.41
N ILE A 43 3.09 17.35 0.18
CA ILE A 43 3.62 17.10 -1.16
C ILE A 43 2.75 16.06 -1.86
N PRO A 44 2.11 16.42 -3.00
CA PRO A 44 1.39 15.49 -3.84
C PRO A 44 2.32 14.71 -4.77
N GLY A 45 1.85 13.59 -5.29
CA GLY A 45 2.55 12.85 -6.31
C GLY A 45 1.85 11.58 -6.74
N THR A 46 2.44 10.89 -7.72
CA THR A 46 1.94 9.63 -8.27
C THR A 46 3.06 8.62 -8.43
N ASP A 47 2.72 7.33 -8.36
CA ASP A 47 3.65 6.22 -8.53
C ASP A 47 3.51 5.57 -9.91
N HIS A 48 4.64 5.28 -10.55
CA HIS A 48 4.70 4.60 -11.84
C HIS A 48 4.22 3.14 -11.77
N ALA A 49 4.30 2.52 -10.59
CA ALA A 49 3.75 1.19 -10.27
C ALA A 49 4.13 0.07 -11.24
N SER A 50 5.37 0.07 -11.71
CA SER A 50 6.02 -0.93 -12.57
C SER A 50 5.10 -1.98 -13.22
N ILE A 51 5.02 -3.19 -12.65
CA ILE A 51 4.24 -4.32 -13.18
C ILE A 51 2.74 -4.00 -13.32
N ALA A 52 2.17 -3.25 -12.38
CA ALA A 52 0.73 -2.96 -12.40
C ALA A 52 0.34 -2.03 -13.56
N THR A 53 1.17 -1.04 -13.85
CA THR A 53 0.98 -0.12 -14.99
C THR A 53 1.30 -0.81 -16.30
N GLU A 54 2.42 -1.55 -16.38
CA GLU A 54 2.78 -2.29 -17.58
C GLU A 54 1.67 -3.26 -18.01
N THR A 55 1.06 -3.99 -17.07
CA THR A 55 -0.08 -4.87 -17.36
C THR A 55 -1.27 -4.11 -17.95
N LYS A 56 -1.53 -2.88 -17.49
CA LYS A 56 -2.61 -2.03 -18.05
C LYS A 56 -2.29 -1.53 -19.45
N VAL A 57 -1.04 -1.15 -19.69
CA VAL A 57 -0.56 -0.72 -21.02
C VAL A 57 -0.63 -1.88 -22.02
N ILE A 58 -0.16 -3.08 -21.63
CA ILE A 58 -0.26 -4.29 -22.47
C ILE A 58 -1.71 -4.55 -22.87
N LYS A 59 -2.64 -4.54 -21.90
CA LYS A 59 -4.06 -4.75 -22.19
C LYS A 59 -4.63 -3.70 -23.15
N MET A 60 -4.26 -2.43 -22.96
CA MET A 60 -4.65 -1.35 -23.88
C MET A 60 -4.11 -1.57 -25.31
N LEU A 61 -2.86 -2.06 -25.43
CA LEU A 61 -2.25 -2.36 -26.71
C LEU A 61 -2.96 -3.54 -27.40
N GLU A 62 -3.26 -4.60 -26.67
CA GLU A 62 -4.01 -5.76 -27.16
C GLU A 62 -5.40 -5.36 -27.68
N GLU A 63 -6.13 -4.47 -26.98
CA GLU A 63 -7.41 -3.91 -27.44
C GLU A 63 -7.26 -3.12 -28.75
N LYS A 64 -6.08 -2.56 -29.02
CA LYS A 64 -5.74 -1.90 -30.30
C LYS A 64 -5.17 -2.88 -31.35
N GLY A 65 -5.03 -4.16 -31.04
CA GLY A 65 -4.46 -5.18 -31.91
C GLY A 65 -2.94 -5.14 -32.02
N ILE A 66 -2.25 -4.52 -31.07
CA ILE A 66 -0.79 -4.39 -31.02
C ILE A 66 -0.24 -5.40 -30.00
N ASN A 67 0.74 -6.23 -30.41
CA ASN A 67 1.41 -7.15 -29.51
C ASN A 67 2.67 -6.48 -28.93
N LYS A 68 2.85 -6.53 -27.59
CA LYS A 68 4.04 -5.99 -26.91
C LYS A 68 5.36 -6.53 -27.52
N ASN A 69 5.39 -7.80 -27.92
CA ASN A 69 6.60 -8.43 -28.44
C ASN A 69 7.04 -7.90 -29.82
N ASP A 70 6.17 -7.18 -30.52
CA ASP A 70 6.46 -6.56 -31.81
C ASP A 70 7.03 -5.14 -31.67
N LEU A 71 7.09 -4.62 -30.44
CA LEU A 71 7.56 -3.27 -30.14
C LEU A 71 9.00 -3.32 -29.60
N SER A 72 9.78 -2.29 -29.94
CA SER A 72 11.02 -1.96 -29.24
C SER A 72 10.71 -1.44 -27.82
N ARG A 73 11.76 -1.36 -26.97
CA ARG A 73 11.62 -0.77 -25.63
C ARG A 73 11.12 0.66 -25.72
N GLU A 74 11.68 1.45 -26.61
CA GLU A 74 11.36 2.86 -26.82
C GLU A 74 9.90 3.04 -27.25
N GLU A 75 9.44 2.27 -28.23
CA GLU A 75 8.04 2.31 -28.70
C GLU A 75 7.05 1.93 -27.58
N PHE A 76 7.37 0.88 -26.80
CA PHE A 76 6.55 0.53 -25.66
C PHE A 76 6.50 1.65 -24.61
N LEU A 77 7.63 2.28 -24.30
CA LEU A 77 7.71 3.36 -23.32
C LEU A 77 6.91 4.59 -23.76
N GLU A 78 6.85 4.91 -25.06
CA GLU A 78 5.97 6.00 -25.57
C GLU A 78 4.51 5.74 -25.17
N HIS A 79 4.00 4.53 -25.37
CA HIS A 79 2.64 4.16 -24.95
C HIS A 79 2.44 4.19 -23.43
N ALA A 80 3.46 3.81 -22.67
CA ALA A 80 3.40 3.86 -21.20
C ALA A 80 3.38 5.31 -20.67
N TRP A 81 4.13 6.23 -21.31
CA TRP A 81 4.08 7.65 -21.00
C TRP A 81 2.74 8.29 -21.37
N GLU A 82 2.16 7.98 -22.54
CA GLU A 82 0.78 8.39 -22.89
C GLU A 82 -0.25 7.94 -21.84
N TRP A 83 -0.12 6.71 -21.38
CA TRP A 83 -0.95 6.18 -20.30
C TRP A 83 -0.80 6.98 -19.01
N LYS A 84 0.44 7.23 -18.58
CA LYS A 84 0.77 8.03 -17.38
C LYS A 84 0.21 9.43 -17.46
N GLU A 85 0.36 10.13 -18.58
CA GLU A 85 -0.18 11.48 -18.75
C GLU A 85 -1.70 11.52 -18.58
N LYS A 86 -2.39 10.56 -19.19
CA LYS A 86 -3.85 10.45 -19.08
C LYS A 86 -4.30 10.19 -17.64
N TYR A 87 -3.79 9.15 -17.00
CA TYR A 87 -4.30 8.71 -15.69
C TYR A 87 -3.70 9.49 -14.53
N GLY A 88 -2.47 9.95 -14.62
CA GLY A 88 -1.87 10.88 -13.67
C GLY A 88 -2.66 12.17 -13.57
N GLY A 89 -3.00 12.79 -14.71
CA GLY A 89 -3.83 13.98 -14.75
C GLY A 89 -5.24 13.78 -14.14
N ILE A 90 -5.85 12.62 -14.37
CA ILE A 90 -7.15 12.27 -13.74
C ILE A 90 -7.00 12.21 -12.22
N ILE A 91 -5.98 11.51 -11.69
CA ILE A 91 -5.73 11.38 -10.25
C ILE A 91 -5.56 12.75 -9.59
N ILE A 92 -4.72 13.62 -10.15
CA ILE A 92 -4.49 14.97 -9.62
C ILE A 92 -5.80 15.79 -9.61
N ASN A 93 -6.59 15.71 -10.67
CA ASN A 93 -7.89 16.38 -10.72
C ASN A 93 -8.87 15.81 -9.68
N GLN A 94 -8.84 14.51 -9.41
CA GLN A 94 -9.66 13.89 -8.37
C GLN A 94 -9.26 14.40 -6.97
N LEU A 95 -7.96 14.51 -6.68
CA LEU A 95 -7.47 15.07 -5.42
C LEU A 95 -7.89 16.54 -5.25
N LYS A 96 -7.79 17.35 -6.31
CA LYS A 96 -8.26 18.75 -6.29
C LYS A 96 -9.77 18.86 -6.03
N LYS A 97 -10.59 18.02 -6.68
CA LYS A 97 -12.05 17.99 -6.46
C LYS A 97 -12.41 17.48 -5.06
N LEU A 98 -11.60 16.58 -4.48
CA LEU A 98 -11.74 16.15 -3.10
C LEU A 98 -11.48 17.31 -2.11
N GLY A 99 -10.84 18.38 -2.54
CA GLY A 99 -10.48 19.52 -1.72
C GLY A 99 -9.16 19.36 -0.96
N CYS A 100 -8.28 18.48 -1.44
CA CYS A 100 -6.94 18.30 -0.87
C CYS A 100 -6.13 19.59 -0.98
N SER A 101 -5.62 20.10 0.15
CA SER A 101 -4.83 21.35 0.21
C SER A 101 -3.34 21.09 0.05
N CYS A 102 -2.98 20.29 -0.95
CA CYS A 102 -1.59 20.00 -1.30
C CYS A 102 -0.86 21.24 -1.84
N ASP A 103 0.45 21.19 -1.74
CA ASP A 103 1.37 22.09 -2.46
C ASP A 103 1.54 21.58 -3.90
N TRP A 104 0.66 22.02 -4.80
CA TRP A 104 0.57 21.54 -6.17
C TRP A 104 1.79 21.93 -7.03
N GLU A 105 2.56 22.91 -6.63
CA GLU A 105 3.80 23.31 -7.32
C GLU A 105 4.94 22.30 -7.06
N ARG A 106 4.82 21.49 -5.97
CA ARG A 106 5.74 20.41 -5.61
C ARG A 106 5.25 19.04 -6.03
N GLU A 107 4.35 18.95 -7.01
CA GLU A 107 3.92 17.64 -7.52
C GLU A 107 5.11 16.82 -8.04
N ARG A 108 5.21 15.56 -7.59
CA ARG A 108 6.27 14.63 -7.99
C ARG A 108 5.70 13.38 -8.65
N PHE A 109 6.48 12.79 -9.50
CA PHE A 109 6.23 11.48 -10.08
C PHE A 109 7.44 10.58 -9.85
N THR A 110 7.22 9.33 -9.44
CA THR A 110 8.35 8.43 -9.10
C THR A 110 9.30 8.12 -10.27
N MET A 111 8.97 8.53 -11.49
CA MET A 111 9.86 8.47 -12.67
C MET A 111 10.12 9.85 -13.28
N ASP A 112 9.89 10.97 -12.56
CA ASP A 112 10.44 12.26 -13.03
C ASP A 112 11.98 12.25 -12.96
N GLU A 113 12.61 13.15 -13.69
CA GLU A 113 14.07 13.16 -13.87
C GLU A 113 14.82 13.25 -12.52
N GLY A 114 14.44 14.19 -11.66
CA GLY A 114 15.10 14.38 -10.36
C GLY A 114 14.91 13.20 -9.44
N TYR A 115 13.68 12.67 -9.35
CA TYR A 115 13.39 11.51 -8.53
C TYR A 115 14.05 10.23 -9.07
N SER A 116 14.06 10.04 -10.39
CA SER A 116 14.77 8.91 -11.02
C SER A 116 16.26 8.93 -10.71
N ASN A 117 16.89 10.10 -10.75
CA ASN A 117 18.29 10.25 -10.35
C ASN A 117 18.51 9.81 -8.90
N ALA A 118 17.64 10.22 -7.97
CA ALA A 118 17.71 9.80 -6.56
C ALA A 118 17.58 8.27 -6.41
N VAL A 119 16.67 7.64 -7.14
CA VAL A 119 16.48 6.19 -7.14
C VAL A 119 17.75 5.47 -7.60
N LEU A 120 18.31 5.89 -8.73
CA LEU A 120 19.53 5.28 -9.27
C LEU A 120 20.74 5.51 -8.36
N GLU A 121 20.88 6.70 -7.77
CA GLU A 121 21.90 6.98 -6.75
C GLU A 121 21.78 6.09 -5.52
N SER A 122 20.55 5.80 -5.08
CA SER A 122 20.34 4.87 -3.96
C SER A 122 20.89 3.47 -4.27
N PHE A 123 20.63 2.98 -5.48
CA PHE A 123 21.17 1.71 -5.95
C PHE A 123 22.71 1.72 -5.98
N VAL A 124 23.31 2.74 -6.61
CA VAL A 124 24.77 2.86 -6.75
C VAL A 124 25.46 2.91 -5.37
N LYS A 125 24.92 3.68 -4.43
CA LYS A 125 25.44 3.79 -3.06
C LYS A 125 25.40 2.44 -2.33
N LEU A 126 24.28 1.71 -2.42
CA LEU A 126 24.13 0.40 -1.78
C LEU A 126 24.99 -0.68 -2.45
N TYR A 127 25.14 -0.64 -3.77
CA TYR A 127 26.05 -1.53 -4.50
C TYR A 127 27.49 -1.32 -4.06
N ASN A 128 27.96 -0.07 -3.99
CA ASN A 128 29.32 0.25 -3.55
C ASN A 128 29.61 -0.15 -2.09
N LYS A 129 28.57 -0.22 -1.24
CA LYS A 129 28.66 -0.77 0.12
C LYS A 129 28.64 -2.31 0.15
N GLY A 130 28.47 -2.98 -0.99
CA GLY A 130 28.39 -4.44 -1.09
C GLY A 130 27.06 -5.02 -0.56
N LEU A 131 26.02 -4.18 -0.46
CA LEU A 131 24.68 -4.58 -0.01
C LEU A 131 23.80 -5.05 -1.17
N ILE A 132 24.11 -4.66 -2.42
CA ILE A 132 23.45 -5.17 -3.63
C ILE A 132 24.40 -6.12 -4.35
N TYR A 133 23.87 -7.26 -4.78
CA TYR A 133 24.63 -8.29 -5.50
C TYR A 133 23.75 -9.02 -6.52
N LYS A 134 24.37 -9.57 -7.57
CA LYS A 134 23.71 -10.46 -8.52
C LYS A 134 23.87 -11.91 -8.10
N GLY A 135 22.80 -12.71 -8.18
CA GLY A 135 22.81 -14.10 -7.79
C GLY A 135 21.87 -14.97 -8.61
N HIS A 136 22.34 -16.19 -8.91
CA HIS A 136 21.49 -17.22 -9.51
C HIS A 136 20.74 -17.94 -8.41
N ARG A 137 19.43 -17.68 -8.27
CA ARG A 137 18.60 -18.22 -7.19
C ARG A 137 17.22 -18.67 -7.69
N LEU A 138 16.59 -19.50 -6.88
CA LEU A 138 15.19 -19.84 -7.03
C LEU A 138 14.34 -18.64 -6.54
N VAL A 139 13.51 -18.11 -7.43
CA VAL A 139 12.64 -16.95 -7.14
C VAL A 139 11.18 -17.28 -7.43
N ASN A 140 10.27 -16.53 -6.83
CA ASN A 140 8.86 -16.54 -7.25
C ASN A 140 8.77 -15.89 -8.63
N TRP A 141 8.09 -16.56 -9.54
CA TRP A 141 7.97 -16.15 -10.94
C TRP A 141 6.52 -16.07 -11.38
N CYS A 142 6.15 -14.98 -12.00
CA CYS A 142 4.83 -14.84 -12.62
C CYS A 142 4.93 -15.18 -14.11
N PRO A 143 4.33 -16.30 -14.59
CA PRO A 143 4.46 -16.71 -15.98
C PRO A 143 3.72 -15.80 -16.98
N VAL A 144 2.74 -15.02 -16.52
CA VAL A 144 2.01 -14.06 -17.37
C VAL A 144 2.84 -12.81 -17.62
N SER A 145 3.43 -12.22 -16.59
CA SER A 145 4.33 -11.07 -16.74
C SER A 145 5.73 -11.45 -17.15
N LYS A 146 6.09 -12.75 -17.10
CA LYS A 146 7.43 -13.28 -17.35
C LYS A 146 8.49 -12.54 -16.52
N SER A 147 8.21 -12.38 -15.25
CA SER A 147 9.05 -11.60 -14.31
C SER A 147 9.08 -12.23 -12.93
N ALA A 148 10.22 -12.05 -12.24
CA ALA A 148 10.33 -12.29 -10.83
C ALA A 148 9.35 -11.38 -10.07
N ILE A 149 8.82 -11.90 -8.95
CA ILE A 149 8.00 -11.15 -8.00
C ILE A 149 8.53 -11.42 -6.58
N SER A 150 8.31 -10.49 -5.66
CA SER A 150 8.71 -10.64 -4.26
C SER A 150 7.79 -11.60 -3.49
N ASP A 151 8.26 -12.10 -2.35
CA ASP A 151 7.47 -13.01 -1.50
C ASP A 151 6.15 -12.39 -1.08
N GLU A 152 6.13 -11.07 -0.85
CA GLU A 152 4.95 -10.31 -0.44
C GLU A 152 3.90 -10.14 -1.55
N GLU A 153 4.30 -10.25 -2.82
CA GLU A 153 3.40 -10.19 -3.99
C GLU A 153 2.72 -11.55 -4.27
N VAL A 154 2.99 -12.55 -3.43
CA VAL A 154 2.39 -13.89 -3.55
C VAL A 154 1.18 -14.01 -2.62
N VAL A 155 -0.01 -14.13 -3.21
CA VAL A 155 -1.27 -14.34 -2.50
C VAL A 155 -1.58 -15.83 -2.44
N HIS A 156 -1.67 -16.39 -1.24
CA HIS A 156 -1.99 -17.79 -1.08
C HIS A 156 -3.51 -18.05 -1.10
N LYS A 157 -3.94 -18.97 -1.98
CA LYS A 157 -5.34 -19.40 -2.09
C LYS A 157 -5.45 -20.91 -1.81
N GLU A 158 -6.49 -21.30 -1.09
CA GLU A 158 -6.86 -22.71 -0.95
C GLU A 158 -7.57 -23.17 -2.22
N ILE A 159 -7.05 -24.25 -2.82
CA ILE A 159 -7.58 -24.84 -4.04
C ILE A 159 -7.88 -26.32 -3.80
N ASN A 160 -9.09 -26.72 -4.18
CA ASN A 160 -9.43 -28.13 -4.24
C ASN A 160 -8.71 -28.76 -5.43
N GLY A 161 -7.75 -29.60 -5.14
CA GLY A 161 -6.91 -30.29 -6.10
C GLY A 161 -6.84 -31.77 -5.81
N GLN A 162 -5.80 -32.40 -6.30
CA GLN A 162 -5.54 -33.83 -6.12
C GLN A 162 -4.10 -34.05 -5.70
N LEU A 163 -3.86 -35.13 -4.98
CA LEU A 163 -2.55 -35.67 -4.65
C LEU A 163 -2.42 -36.99 -5.41
N TRP A 164 -1.42 -37.06 -6.28
CA TRP A 164 -1.15 -38.23 -7.10
C TRP A 164 0.01 -39.01 -6.51
N TYR A 165 -0.14 -40.33 -6.42
CA TYR A 165 0.85 -41.27 -5.89
C TYR A 165 1.45 -42.03 -7.05
N PHE A 166 2.77 -41.88 -7.28
CA PHE A 166 3.50 -42.49 -8.37
C PHE A 166 4.50 -43.52 -7.87
N ARG A 167 4.57 -44.67 -8.57
CA ARG A 167 5.55 -45.72 -8.30
C ARG A 167 6.83 -45.40 -9.07
N TYR A 168 7.92 -45.22 -8.38
CA TYR A 168 9.24 -44.99 -8.92
C TYR A 168 10.06 -46.28 -8.81
N PRO A 169 10.32 -47.02 -9.92
CA PRO A 169 11.03 -48.31 -9.92
C PRO A 169 12.46 -48.16 -9.43
N ILE A 170 12.90 -49.06 -8.56
CA ILE A 170 14.30 -49.14 -8.15
C ILE A 170 15.05 -49.91 -9.20
N LYS A 171 16.14 -49.35 -9.75
CA LYS A 171 16.90 -49.91 -10.82
C LYS A 171 17.45 -51.31 -10.49
N GLY A 172 17.18 -52.27 -11.34
CA GLY A 172 17.65 -53.65 -11.18
C GLY A 172 16.91 -54.46 -10.11
N GLU A 173 15.86 -53.93 -9.53
CA GLU A 173 15.03 -54.63 -8.53
C GLU A 173 13.58 -54.70 -8.97
N ASN A 174 12.82 -55.65 -8.41
CA ASN A 174 11.37 -55.71 -8.62
C ASN A 174 10.63 -54.98 -7.47
N GLU A 175 11.24 -53.89 -6.98
CA GLU A 175 10.69 -53.03 -5.92
C GLU A 175 10.56 -51.58 -6.44
N TYR A 176 9.72 -50.78 -5.82
CA TYR A 176 9.52 -49.36 -6.15
C TYR A 176 9.34 -48.53 -4.89
N LEU A 177 9.64 -47.25 -4.94
CA LEU A 177 9.21 -46.26 -3.97
C LEU A 177 7.95 -45.58 -4.47
N VAL A 178 7.05 -45.20 -3.52
CA VAL A 178 5.85 -44.43 -3.87
C VAL A 178 6.08 -43.00 -3.42
N VAL A 179 6.01 -42.06 -4.35
CA VAL A 179 6.07 -40.62 -4.07
C VAL A 179 4.70 -39.99 -4.27
N ALA A 180 4.36 -39.01 -3.48
CA ALA A 180 3.11 -38.25 -3.60
C ALA A 180 3.38 -36.81 -4.02
N THR A 181 2.63 -36.31 -5.00
CA THR A 181 2.82 -34.94 -5.51
C THR A 181 1.51 -34.24 -5.88
N THR A 182 1.42 -32.95 -5.63
CA THR A 182 0.37 -32.07 -6.18
C THR A 182 0.76 -31.48 -7.53
N ARG A 183 2.02 -31.68 -7.97
CA ARG A 183 2.61 -31.08 -9.19
C ARG A 183 3.29 -32.13 -10.06
N PRO A 184 2.51 -33.02 -10.72
CA PRO A 184 3.06 -34.06 -11.61
C PRO A 184 4.01 -33.53 -12.69
N GLU A 185 3.78 -32.34 -13.23
CA GLU A 185 4.58 -31.74 -14.29
C GLU A 185 6.04 -31.50 -13.89
N THR A 186 6.32 -31.26 -12.62
CA THR A 186 7.68 -30.99 -12.15
C THR A 186 8.51 -32.28 -12.00
N MET A 187 7.87 -33.47 -11.99
CA MET A 187 8.59 -34.74 -11.89
C MET A 187 9.63 -34.95 -13.02
N LEU A 188 9.39 -34.29 -14.15
CA LEU A 188 10.33 -34.37 -15.30
C LEU A 188 11.71 -33.79 -14.94
N GLY A 189 11.80 -32.96 -13.92
CA GLY A 189 13.02 -32.35 -13.38
C GLY A 189 13.54 -33.00 -12.08
N ASP A 190 12.98 -34.13 -11.65
CA ASP A 190 13.43 -34.77 -10.41
C ASP A 190 14.89 -35.17 -10.49
N SER A 191 15.67 -34.92 -9.47
CA SER A 191 17.08 -35.23 -9.35
C SER A 191 17.42 -36.21 -8.22
N ALA A 192 16.45 -36.48 -7.32
CA ALA A 192 16.56 -37.50 -6.27
C ALA A 192 15.19 -37.91 -5.72
N VAL A 193 15.17 -39.01 -4.96
CA VAL A 193 14.11 -39.31 -4.00
C VAL A 193 14.72 -39.28 -2.59
N ALA A 194 14.17 -38.50 -1.68
CA ALA A 194 14.63 -38.42 -0.29
C ALA A 194 13.76 -39.30 0.62
N VAL A 195 14.40 -39.94 1.59
CA VAL A 195 13.78 -40.71 2.67
C VAL A 195 14.39 -40.31 4.01
N ASN A 196 13.67 -40.51 5.10
CA ASN A 196 14.26 -40.22 6.41
C ASN A 196 15.34 -41.27 6.78
N PRO A 197 16.52 -40.89 7.26
CA PRO A 197 17.61 -41.81 7.60
C PRO A 197 17.24 -42.84 8.69
N ASN A 198 16.22 -42.56 9.49
CA ASN A 198 15.74 -43.43 10.57
C ASN A 198 14.52 -44.27 10.18
N ASP A 199 13.96 -44.12 8.98
CA ASP A 199 12.79 -44.88 8.53
C ASP A 199 13.19 -46.28 8.09
N LYS A 200 12.83 -47.26 8.94
CA LYS A 200 13.16 -48.68 8.73
C LYS A 200 12.60 -49.27 7.45
N ARG A 201 11.55 -48.65 6.87
CA ARG A 201 10.97 -49.10 5.58
C ARG A 201 11.94 -48.92 4.44
N TYR A 202 12.75 -47.85 4.48
CA TYR A 202 13.53 -47.37 3.34
C TYR A 202 15.06 -47.39 3.52
N ILE A 203 15.58 -47.59 4.73
CA ILE A 203 17.04 -47.62 5.03
C ILE A 203 17.78 -48.50 4.05
N LYS A 204 17.24 -49.71 3.67
CA LYS A 204 17.87 -50.67 2.74
C LYS A 204 18.00 -50.15 1.30
N HIS A 205 17.30 -49.07 0.98
CA HIS A 205 17.28 -48.48 -0.35
C HIS A 205 18.16 -47.24 -0.50
N ILE A 206 18.64 -46.67 0.59
CA ILE A 206 19.52 -45.48 0.59
C ILE A 206 20.78 -45.79 -0.21
N GLY A 207 21.14 -44.89 -1.14
CA GLY A 207 22.28 -45.03 -2.03
C GLY A 207 22.00 -45.86 -3.29
N LYS A 208 20.82 -46.48 -3.43
CA LYS A 208 20.39 -47.12 -4.67
C LYS A 208 19.88 -46.07 -5.69
N THR A 209 19.60 -46.52 -6.89
CA THR A 209 19.19 -45.68 -8.01
C THR A 209 17.76 -46.00 -8.42
N ILE A 210 17.01 -45.00 -8.79
CA ILE A 210 15.66 -45.05 -9.36
C ILE A 210 15.75 -44.83 -10.87
N ASP A 211 15.00 -45.59 -11.63
CA ASP A 211 14.73 -45.29 -13.04
C ASP A 211 13.53 -44.30 -13.07
N LEU A 212 13.82 -43.00 -13.30
CA LEU A 212 12.77 -41.97 -13.29
C LEU A 212 11.75 -42.22 -14.41
N PRO A 213 10.45 -42.43 -14.04
CA PRO A 213 9.43 -42.72 -15.02
C PRO A 213 9.32 -41.65 -16.13
N LEU A 214 9.01 -42.06 -17.35
CA LEU A 214 8.78 -41.21 -18.53
C LEU A 214 10.02 -40.45 -19.04
N VAL A 215 11.07 -40.28 -18.21
CA VAL A 215 12.26 -39.47 -18.52
C VAL A 215 13.45 -40.35 -18.96
N GLY A 216 13.59 -41.53 -18.36
CA GLY A 216 14.71 -42.43 -18.61
C GLY A 216 16.04 -41.99 -17.95
N ARG A 217 15.99 -41.06 -17.02
CA ARG A 217 17.13 -40.61 -16.23
C ARG A 217 17.22 -41.42 -14.94
N GLU A 218 18.43 -41.70 -14.51
CA GLU A 218 18.70 -42.35 -13.23
C GLU A 218 18.91 -41.30 -12.16
N ILE A 219 18.19 -41.45 -11.00
CA ILE A 219 18.29 -40.55 -9.88
C ILE A 219 18.57 -41.30 -8.58
N PRO A 220 19.38 -40.79 -7.63
CA PRO A 220 19.72 -41.46 -6.38
C PRO A 220 18.56 -41.44 -5.37
N ILE A 221 18.55 -42.43 -4.47
CA ILE A 221 17.81 -42.41 -3.22
C ILE A 221 18.74 -41.85 -2.14
N ILE A 222 18.38 -40.71 -1.59
CA ILE A 222 19.16 -39.98 -0.57
C ILE A 222 18.50 -40.05 0.82
N ALA A 223 19.29 -39.85 1.86
CA ALA A 223 18.78 -39.71 3.23
C ALA A 223 18.79 -38.24 3.66
N ASP A 224 17.65 -37.70 4.09
CA ASP A 224 17.53 -36.32 4.59
C ASP A 224 16.54 -36.24 5.75
N ASP A 225 16.95 -35.59 6.83
CA ASP A 225 16.12 -35.41 8.03
C ASP A 225 14.89 -34.52 7.81
N TYR A 226 14.83 -33.78 6.70
CA TYR A 226 13.65 -33.03 6.30
C TYR A 226 12.42 -33.91 6.07
N VAL A 227 12.62 -35.15 5.67
CA VAL A 227 11.51 -36.08 5.35
C VAL A 227 10.85 -36.55 6.63
N ASP A 228 9.55 -36.23 6.79
CA ASP A 228 8.73 -36.76 7.87
C ASP A 228 8.27 -38.21 7.52
N PRO A 229 8.68 -39.23 8.29
CA PRO A 229 8.29 -40.62 8.03
C PRO A 229 6.78 -40.88 8.14
N ASP A 230 6.06 -40.05 8.91
CA ASP A 230 4.65 -40.21 9.17
C ASP A 230 3.75 -39.43 8.22
N PHE A 231 4.36 -38.57 7.37
CA PHE A 231 3.64 -37.80 6.36
C PHE A 231 3.64 -38.50 4.99
N GLY A 232 2.44 -38.68 4.44
CA GLY A 232 2.25 -39.29 3.10
C GLY A 232 2.81 -40.72 3.03
N THR A 233 3.80 -40.92 2.15
CA THR A 233 4.47 -42.22 1.97
C THR A 233 5.77 -42.34 2.77
N GLY A 234 6.30 -41.26 3.32
CA GLY A 234 7.65 -41.17 3.86
C GLY A 234 8.75 -41.11 2.80
N CYS A 235 8.37 -40.93 1.53
CA CYS A 235 9.28 -40.71 0.40
C CYS A 235 8.90 -39.38 -0.26
N VAL A 236 9.89 -38.50 -0.50
CA VAL A 236 9.70 -37.20 -1.15
C VAL A 236 10.53 -37.16 -2.44
N LYS A 237 9.88 -36.87 -3.56
CA LYS A 237 10.59 -36.54 -4.80
C LYS A 237 11.30 -35.20 -4.64
N ILE A 238 12.51 -35.04 -5.13
CA ILE A 238 13.31 -33.83 -5.00
C ILE A 238 13.50 -33.20 -6.37
N THR A 239 12.90 -32.00 -6.54
CA THR A 239 12.98 -31.19 -7.76
C THR A 239 13.56 -29.82 -7.43
N PRO A 240 14.88 -29.68 -7.28
CA PRO A 240 15.51 -28.48 -6.73
C PRO A 240 15.24 -27.18 -7.48
N ALA A 241 14.94 -27.28 -8.78
CA ALA A 241 14.64 -26.10 -9.62
C ALA A 241 13.18 -25.61 -9.52
N HIS A 242 12.29 -26.33 -8.81
CA HIS A 242 10.84 -26.06 -8.80
C HIS A 242 10.18 -26.04 -7.42
N ASP A 243 10.96 -26.17 -6.34
CA ASP A 243 10.47 -26.10 -4.96
C ASP A 243 11.55 -25.55 -4.01
N PRO A 244 11.25 -24.60 -3.10
CA PRO A 244 12.23 -24.01 -2.19
C PRO A 244 12.84 -24.99 -1.19
N ASN A 245 12.07 -25.98 -0.72
CA ASN A 245 12.57 -26.98 0.22
C ASN A 245 13.48 -27.98 -0.52
N ASP A 246 13.05 -28.39 -1.71
CA ASP A 246 13.85 -29.25 -2.59
C ASP A 246 15.15 -28.55 -3.04
N PHE A 247 15.10 -27.22 -3.25
CA PHE A 247 16.29 -26.39 -3.52
C PHE A 247 17.30 -26.47 -2.37
N ALA A 248 16.83 -26.36 -1.11
CA ALA A 248 17.69 -26.46 0.07
C ALA A 248 18.29 -27.88 0.20
N ILE A 249 17.49 -28.93 -0.05
CA ILE A 249 17.94 -30.32 -0.07
C ILE A 249 18.96 -30.53 -1.20
N GLY A 250 18.66 -30.03 -2.38
CA GLY A 250 19.53 -30.12 -3.54
C GLY A 250 20.91 -29.53 -3.29
N LYS A 251 21.00 -28.39 -2.60
CA LYS A 251 22.27 -27.78 -2.18
C LYS A 251 23.03 -28.61 -1.16
N ARG A 252 22.33 -29.23 -0.18
CA ARG A 252 22.99 -30.07 0.84
C ARG A 252 23.58 -31.33 0.28
N HIS A 253 22.95 -31.88 -0.76
CA HIS A 253 23.33 -33.15 -1.37
C HIS A 253 24.02 -33.02 -2.72
N ASP A 254 24.37 -31.79 -3.15
CA ASP A 254 25.02 -31.50 -4.44
C ASP A 254 24.27 -32.11 -5.65
N LEU A 255 22.93 -31.98 -5.63
CA LEU A 255 22.06 -32.48 -6.69
C LEU A 255 22.04 -31.56 -7.93
N GLU A 256 21.72 -32.10 -9.07
CA GLU A 256 21.48 -31.31 -10.27
C GLU A 256 20.18 -30.52 -10.20
N PHE A 257 20.23 -29.25 -10.64
CA PHE A 257 19.09 -28.34 -10.70
C PHE A 257 18.53 -28.31 -12.12
N ILE A 258 17.51 -29.11 -12.38
CA ILE A 258 16.93 -29.28 -13.71
C ILE A 258 15.65 -28.49 -13.83
N ASN A 259 15.75 -27.32 -14.46
CA ASN A 259 14.57 -26.50 -14.78
C ASN A 259 13.89 -27.09 -16.04
N VAL A 260 12.61 -27.45 -15.91
CA VAL A 260 11.81 -28.05 -17.02
C VAL A 260 10.77 -27.11 -17.60
N MET A 261 10.80 -25.81 -17.23
CA MET A 261 9.83 -24.80 -17.68
C MET A 261 10.54 -23.60 -18.30
N ASN A 262 9.89 -23.01 -19.31
CA ASN A 262 10.21 -21.69 -19.84
C ASN A 262 9.64 -20.57 -18.96
N GLU A 263 9.96 -19.32 -19.28
CA GLU A 263 9.47 -18.11 -18.57
C GLU A 263 7.93 -18.00 -18.56
N ASP A 264 7.24 -18.53 -19.56
CA ASP A 264 5.77 -18.58 -19.63
C ASP A 264 5.16 -19.85 -19.02
N ALA A 265 5.99 -20.61 -18.30
CA ALA A 265 5.66 -21.91 -17.72
C ALA A 265 5.21 -22.99 -18.73
N SER A 266 5.51 -22.86 -20.00
CA SER A 266 5.50 -23.97 -20.95
C SER A 266 6.67 -24.91 -20.68
N ILE A 267 6.53 -26.19 -21.00
CA ILE A 267 7.58 -27.19 -20.80
C ILE A 267 8.72 -26.96 -21.80
N ASN A 268 9.96 -26.96 -21.32
CA ASN A 268 11.16 -26.69 -22.13
C ASN A 268 11.88 -27.96 -22.61
N GLU A 269 13.03 -27.77 -23.26
CA GLU A 269 13.86 -28.81 -23.89
C GLU A 269 14.51 -29.79 -22.91
N ASN A 270 14.55 -29.52 -21.61
CA ASN A 270 15.06 -30.44 -20.59
C ASN A 270 14.10 -31.59 -20.28
N ALA A 271 12.87 -31.50 -20.79
CA ALA A 271 11.85 -32.51 -20.67
C ALA A 271 11.83 -33.44 -21.90
N PRO A 272 11.21 -34.64 -21.82
CA PRO A 272 11.02 -35.50 -22.98
C PRO A 272 10.25 -34.79 -24.10
N GLN A 273 10.67 -35.04 -25.36
CA GLN A 273 10.19 -34.37 -26.58
C GLN A 273 8.66 -34.24 -26.68
N LYS A 274 7.93 -35.26 -26.22
CA LYS A 274 6.46 -35.28 -26.28
C LYS A 274 5.76 -34.24 -25.43
N TYR A 275 6.45 -33.63 -24.45
CA TYR A 275 5.88 -32.61 -23.55
C TYR A 275 6.34 -31.20 -23.90
N ILE A 276 7.41 -31.04 -24.67
CA ILE A 276 8.01 -29.74 -25.00
C ILE A 276 6.97 -28.82 -25.65
N GLY A 277 6.92 -27.57 -25.18
CA GLY A 277 6.01 -26.52 -25.66
C GLY A 277 4.57 -26.60 -25.14
N GLN A 278 4.23 -27.65 -24.38
CA GLN A 278 2.90 -27.70 -23.73
C GLN A 278 2.83 -26.77 -22.55
N ASP A 279 1.65 -26.16 -22.32
CA ASP A 279 1.33 -25.51 -21.06
C ASP A 279 1.48 -26.48 -19.89
N ARG A 280 1.99 -26.00 -18.75
CA ARG A 280 2.28 -26.82 -17.56
C ARG A 280 1.07 -27.65 -17.09
N PHE A 281 -0.17 -27.12 -17.16
CA PHE A 281 -1.37 -27.85 -16.74
C PHE A 281 -1.82 -28.89 -17.77
N ASP A 282 -1.58 -28.67 -19.06
CA ASP A 282 -1.85 -29.66 -20.08
C ASP A 282 -0.80 -30.77 -20.05
N ALA A 283 0.47 -30.42 -19.84
CA ALA A 283 1.53 -31.37 -19.57
C ALA A 283 1.23 -32.24 -18.34
N ARG A 284 0.75 -31.63 -17.22
CA ARG A 284 0.30 -32.35 -16.03
C ARG A 284 -0.72 -33.43 -16.36
N LYS A 285 -1.77 -33.08 -17.11
CA LYS A 285 -2.80 -34.04 -17.54
C LYS A 285 -2.24 -35.16 -18.38
N GLN A 286 -1.31 -34.85 -19.29
CA GLN A 286 -0.69 -35.81 -20.15
C GLN A 286 0.22 -36.77 -19.35
N ILE A 287 1.05 -36.24 -18.45
CA ILE A 287 1.93 -37.03 -17.58
C ILE A 287 1.14 -38.01 -16.71
N ILE A 288 0.05 -37.58 -16.10
CA ILE A 288 -0.80 -38.47 -15.31
C ILE A 288 -1.32 -39.63 -16.15
N ARG A 289 -1.81 -39.36 -17.36
CA ARG A 289 -2.25 -40.43 -18.30
C ARG A 289 -1.13 -41.38 -18.65
N ASP A 290 0.05 -40.86 -18.95
CA ASP A 290 1.19 -41.67 -19.34
C ASP A 290 1.73 -42.56 -18.18
N ILE A 291 1.72 -42.01 -16.96
CA ILE A 291 2.05 -42.76 -15.73
C ILE A 291 1.04 -43.91 -15.50
N ASP A 292 -0.25 -43.60 -15.65
CA ASP A 292 -1.32 -44.61 -15.50
C ASP A 292 -1.24 -45.71 -16.54
N GLN A 293 -1.03 -45.35 -17.83
CA GLN A 293 -0.86 -46.31 -18.91
C GLN A 293 0.35 -47.25 -18.73
N ASN A 294 1.41 -46.76 -18.06
CA ASN A 294 2.56 -47.58 -17.69
C ASN A 294 2.37 -48.39 -16.40
N GLY A 295 1.19 -48.35 -15.77
CA GLY A 295 0.90 -49.04 -14.52
C GLY A 295 1.65 -48.50 -13.29
N LEU A 296 2.11 -47.24 -13.37
CA LEU A 296 2.90 -46.57 -12.34
C LEU A 296 2.08 -45.61 -11.48
N LEU A 297 0.80 -45.38 -11.78
CA LEU A 297 -0.12 -44.69 -10.90
C LEU A 297 -0.58 -45.63 -9.79
N ASP A 298 -0.23 -45.31 -8.54
CA ASP A 298 -0.64 -46.13 -7.38
C ASP A 298 -2.07 -45.77 -6.94
N LYS A 299 -2.33 -44.49 -6.67
CA LYS A 299 -3.65 -43.94 -6.33
C LYS A 299 -3.71 -42.43 -6.56
N THR A 300 -4.92 -41.88 -6.46
CA THR A 300 -5.20 -40.46 -6.47
C THR A 300 -6.15 -40.14 -5.31
N GLU A 301 -5.89 -39.05 -4.60
CA GLU A 301 -6.73 -38.58 -3.47
C GLU A 301 -7.11 -37.11 -3.68
N GLU A 302 -8.31 -36.73 -3.24
CA GLU A 302 -8.68 -35.32 -3.14
C GLU A 302 -7.83 -34.65 -2.08
N TYR A 303 -7.31 -33.48 -2.40
CA TYR A 303 -6.41 -32.75 -1.54
C TYR A 303 -6.62 -31.24 -1.65
N VAL A 304 -6.86 -30.58 -0.50
CA VAL A 304 -6.89 -29.11 -0.44
C VAL A 304 -5.47 -28.59 -0.34
N ASN A 305 -5.04 -27.88 -1.37
CA ASN A 305 -3.68 -27.35 -1.47
C ASN A 305 -3.69 -25.83 -1.34
N LYS A 306 -2.72 -25.27 -0.58
CA LYS A 306 -2.49 -23.84 -0.46
C LYS A 306 -1.48 -23.41 -1.53
N VAL A 307 -1.98 -22.81 -2.60
CA VAL A 307 -1.20 -22.42 -3.78
C VAL A 307 -0.91 -20.92 -3.79
N GLY A 308 0.33 -20.54 -4.05
CA GLY A 308 0.73 -19.15 -4.27
C GLY A 308 0.27 -18.64 -5.63
N PHE A 309 -0.33 -17.46 -5.65
CA PHE A 309 -0.75 -16.73 -6.86
C PHE A 309 -0.02 -15.41 -6.97
N SER A 310 0.34 -15.03 -8.16
CA SER A 310 0.78 -13.65 -8.43
C SER A 310 -0.38 -12.69 -8.18
N GLU A 311 -0.19 -11.70 -7.32
CA GLU A 311 -1.22 -10.70 -7.00
C GLU A 311 -1.74 -9.97 -8.24
N ARG A 312 -0.85 -9.66 -9.18
CA ARG A 312 -1.17 -8.88 -10.40
C ARG A 312 -1.56 -9.74 -11.58
N GLY A 313 -0.93 -10.91 -11.72
CA GLY A 313 -1.22 -11.85 -12.82
C GLY A 313 -2.45 -12.71 -12.58
N ASP A 314 -2.88 -12.85 -11.33
CA ASP A 314 -3.97 -13.74 -10.87
C ASP A 314 -3.84 -15.19 -11.36
N VAL A 315 -2.60 -15.66 -11.47
CA VAL A 315 -2.24 -17.03 -11.87
C VAL A 315 -1.33 -17.67 -10.83
N PRO A 316 -1.33 -19.00 -10.70
CA PRO A 316 -0.36 -19.71 -9.87
C PRO A 316 1.07 -19.35 -10.28
N ILE A 317 1.89 -19.00 -9.30
CA ILE A 317 3.30 -18.72 -9.51
C ILE A 317 4.07 -20.00 -9.84
N GLU A 318 5.27 -19.84 -10.42
CA GLU A 318 6.29 -20.87 -10.49
C GLU A 318 7.48 -20.50 -9.62
N PHE A 319 8.15 -21.50 -9.08
CA PHE A 319 9.52 -21.33 -8.59
C PHE A 319 10.47 -21.51 -9.76
N TYR A 320 11.27 -20.49 -10.04
CA TYR A 320 12.08 -20.41 -11.26
C TYR A 320 13.51 -20.02 -10.94
N MET A 321 14.47 -20.75 -11.51
CA MET A 321 15.90 -20.45 -11.40
C MET A 321 16.24 -19.29 -12.31
N SER A 322 16.70 -18.18 -11.76
CA SER A 322 17.03 -16.98 -12.53
C SER A 322 18.16 -16.18 -11.93
N ASP A 323 18.89 -15.46 -12.80
CA ASP A 323 19.88 -14.46 -12.40
C ASP A 323 19.16 -13.16 -12.05
N GLN A 324 19.19 -12.78 -10.78
CA GLN A 324 18.47 -11.62 -10.27
C GLN A 324 19.39 -10.73 -9.42
N TRP A 325 19.01 -9.48 -9.28
CA TRP A 325 19.63 -8.56 -8.34
C TRP A 325 18.95 -8.65 -6.98
N PHE A 326 19.75 -8.79 -5.94
CA PHE A 326 19.29 -8.93 -4.55
C PHE A 326 19.91 -7.86 -3.66
N MET A 327 19.14 -7.46 -2.66
CA MET A 327 19.59 -6.59 -1.58
C MET A 327 19.68 -7.37 -0.27
N LYS A 328 20.81 -7.25 0.42
CA LYS A 328 21.02 -7.81 1.76
C LYS A 328 20.26 -6.99 2.78
N MET A 329 19.13 -7.49 3.26
CA MET A 329 18.27 -6.73 4.17
C MET A 329 18.70 -6.83 5.63
N ASN A 330 19.28 -7.96 6.07
CA ASN A 330 19.64 -8.18 7.47
C ASN A 330 20.58 -7.11 8.05
N ASP A 331 21.49 -6.57 7.24
CA ASP A 331 22.45 -5.56 7.65
C ASP A 331 21.82 -4.17 7.84
N LEU A 332 20.65 -3.94 7.24
CA LEU A 332 19.95 -2.66 7.16
C LEU A 332 18.85 -2.47 8.21
N VAL A 333 18.31 -3.57 8.75
CA VAL A 333 17.03 -3.50 9.51
C VAL A 333 17.17 -3.10 10.96
N LYS A 334 18.33 -3.25 11.57
CA LYS A 334 18.50 -3.05 13.02
C LYS A 334 18.09 -1.64 13.48
N PRO A 335 18.55 -0.53 12.87
CA PRO A 335 18.12 0.81 13.27
C PRO A 335 16.61 1.01 13.13
N ALA A 336 16.02 0.44 12.08
CA ALA A 336 14.58 0.54 11.83
C ALA A 336 13.74 -0.22 12.89
N ILE A 337 14.21 -1.37 13.35
CA ILE A 337 13.59 -2.13 14.44
C ILE A 337 13.68 -1.33 15.75
N ASP A 338 14.88 -0.81 16.07
CA ASP A 338 15.15 -0.09 17.31
C ASP A 338 14.31 1.19 17.41
N ALA A 339 14.12 1.93 16.30
CA ALA A 339 13.31 3.15 16.24
C ALA A 339 11.83 2.91 16.59
N VAL A 340 11.25 1.81 16.11
CA VAL A 340 9.85 1.47 16.41
C VAL A 340 9.74 0.89 17.84
N LYS A 341 10.67 0.05 18.26
CA LYS A 341 10.69 -0.51 19.63
C LYS A 341 10.89 0.55 20.70
N SER A 342 11.67 1.58 20.46
CA SER A 342 11.89 2.70 21.40
C SER A 342 10.74 3.69 21.46
N GLY A 343 9.81 3.66 20.48
CA GLY A 343 8.75 4.65 20.32
C GLY A 343 9.23 5.97 19.70
N GLU A 344 10.41 6.01 19.12
CA GLU A 344 10.88 7.13 18.30
C GLU A 344 10.01 7.32 17.06
N ILE A 345 9.54 6.20 16.48
CA ILE A 345 8.47 6.14 15.48
C ILE A 345 7.26 5.46 16.10
N LYS A 346 6.10 6.11 16.08
CA LYS A 346 4.88 5.64 16.72
C LYS A 346 3.88 5.15 15.67
N PHE A 347 3.29 3.98 15.90
CA PHE A 347 2.23 3.42 15.06
C PHE A 347 0.86 3.64 15.68
N HIS A 348 -0.09 4.10 14.87
CA HIS A 348 -1.47 4.34 15.25
C HIS A 348 -2.43 3.51 14.37
N PRO A 349 -3.05 2.43 14.91
CA PRO A 349 -2.96 1.93 16.29
C PRO A 349 -1.67 1.13 16.57
N GLU A 350 -1.28 1.10 17.84
CA GLU A 350 -0.03 0.51 18.33
C GLU A 350 0.11 -1.00 18.07
N HIS A 351 -1.00 -1.74 17.94
CA HIS A 351 -0.95 -3.19 17.73
C HIS A 351 -0.16 -3.61 16.48
N TRP A 352 -0.04 -2.74 15.47
CA TRP A 352 0.74 -2.98 14.26
C TRP A 352 2.26 -3.11 14.51
N VAL A 353 2.75 -2.63 15.65
CA VAL A 353 4.16 -2.80 16.07
C VAL A 353 4.52 -4.28 16.14
N LYS A 354 3.61 -5.15 16.61
CA LYS A 354 3.86 -6.60 16.68
C LYS A 354 4.04 -7.22 15.30
N THR A 355 3.17 -6.86 14.35
CA THR A 355 3.26 -7.32 12.96
C THR A 355 4.54 -6.85 12.30
N TYR A 356 4.87 -5.56 12.47
CA TYR A 356 6.12 -4.97 11.98
C TYR A 356 7.35 -5.71 12.49
N ASN A 357 7.47 -5.90 13.81
CA ASN A 357 8.63 -6.56 14.42
C ASN A 357 8.75 -8.02 13.95
N HIS A 358 7.62 -8.76 13.87
CA HIS A 358 7.66 -10.15 13.40
C HIS A 358 8.22 -10.27 11.98
N TRP A 359 7.88 -9.35 11.09
CA TRP A 359 8.38 -9.35 9.73
C TRP A 359 9.84 -8.93 9.65
N MET A 360 10.21 -7.89 10.39
CA MET A 360 11.58 -7.38 10.41
C MET A 360 12.58 -8.37 11.02
N ASP A 361 12.15 -9.11 12.04
CA ASP A 361 12.97 -10.15 12.68
C ASP A 361 13.18 -11.38 11.75
N ASN A 362 12.34 -11.58 10.73
CA ASN A 362 12.39 -12.70 9.77
C ASN A 362 12.69 -12.28 8.33
N ILE A 363 13.22 -11.07 8.15
CA ILE A 363 13.46 -10.51 6.82
C ILE A 363 14.50 -11.33 6.03
N LYS A 364 14.23 -11.51 4.73
CA LYS A 364 15.13 -12.16 3.79
C LYS A 364 15.73 -11.15 2.83
N ASP A 365 16.75 -11.58 2.08
CA ASP A 365 17.26 -10.78 0.97
C ASP A 365 16.17 -10.48 -0.04
N TRP A 366 16.05 -9.23 -0.44
CA TRP A 366 15.01 -8.76 -1.33
C TRP A 366 15.44 -8.82 -2.79
N CYS A 367 14.69 -9.53 -3.63
CA CYS A 367 14.87 -9.52 -5.08
C CYS A 367 14.34 -8.19 -5.64
N ILE A 368 15.25 -7.33 -6.12
CA ILE A 368 14.95 -5.96 -6.56
C ILE A 368 14.85 -5.80 -8.08
N SER A 369 15.13 -6.82 -8.86
CA SER A 369 15.04 -6.78 -10.33
C SER A 369 13.71 -7.33 -10.85
N ARG A 370 13.20 -6.71 -11.92
CA ARG A 370 11.98 -7.11 -12.63
C ARG A 370 12.25 -7.11 -14.13
N GLN A 371 11.76 -8.12 -14.84
CA GLN A 371 11.91 -8.29 -16.30
C GLN A 371 10.78 -7.54 -17.02
N LEU A 372 10.74 -6.23 -16.81
CA LEU A 372 9.74 -5.30 -17.33
C LEU A 372 10.39 -4.22 -18.19
N LEU A 373 9.57 -3.51 -18.96
CA LEU A 373 10.03 -2.35 -19.75
C LEU A 373 9.76 -1.03 -18.99
N TRP A 374 8.67 -0.96 -18.23
CA TRP A 374 8.24 0.22 -17.49
C TRP A 374 8.80 0.22 -16.07
N GLY A 375 9.70 1.14 -15.77
CA GLY A 375 10.37 1.31 -14.47
C GLY A 375 11.77 1.88 -14.62
N HIS A 376 12.46 2.04 -13.48
CA HIS A 376 13.85 2.51 -13.44
C HIS A 376 14.78 1.39 -13.89
N GLN A 377 15.39 1.54 -15.05
CA GLN A 377 16.34 0.57 -15.57
C GLN A 377 17.56 0.48 -14.65
N ILE A 378 18.00 -0.74 -14.35
CA ILE A 378 19.09 -0.98 -13.40
C ILE A 378 20.38 -0.31 -13.90
N PRO A 379 21.07 0.51 -13.08
CA PRO A 379 22.21 1.31 -13.50
C PRO A 379 23.53 0.50 -13.51
N VAL A 380 23.49 -0.64 -14.20
CA VAL A 380 24.64 -1.55 -14.37
C VAL A 380 24.86 -1.79 -15.85
N TRP A 381 26.08 -1.62 -16.29
CA TRP A 381 26.50 -1.85 -17.66
C TRP A 381 27.50 -3.01 -17.72
N TYR A 382 27.32 -3.89 -18.71
CA TYR A 382 28.16 -5.05 -19.00
C TYR A 382 29.00 -4.72 -20.23
N HIS A 383 30.33 -4.94 -20.16
CA HIS A 383 31.17 -4.75 -21.32
C HIS A 383 30.81 -5.77 -22.41
N LYS A 384 30.64 -5.33 -23.67
CA LYS A 384 30.14 -6.19 -24.76
C LYS A 384 31.04 -7.38 -25.06
N GLU A 385 32.37 -7.23 -24.96
CA GLU A 385 33.34 -8.27 -25.20
C GLU A 385 33.59 -9.17 -23.97
N ASP A 386 33.38 -8.63 -22.75
CA ASP A 386 33.63 -9.36 -21.49
C ASP A 386 32.53 -9.03 -20.48
N LYS A 387 31.49 -9.84 -20.45
CA LYS A 387 30.34 -9.65 -19.55
C LYS A 387 30.67 -9.76 -18.06
N THR A 388 31.88 -10.18 -17.69
CA THR A 388 32.32 -10.17 -16.27
C THR A 388 32.76 -8.78 -15.83
N ARG A 389 33.08 -7.87 -16.75
CA ARG A 389 33.38 -6.47 -16.46
C ARG A 389 32.10 -5.68 -16.31
N LEU A 390 31.89 -5.16 -15.11
CA LEU A 390 30.72 -4.35 -14.77
C LEU A 390 31.14 -2.89 -14.54
N HIS A 391 30.29 -1.97 -14.98
CA HIS A 391 30.33 -0.58 -14.59
C HIS A 391 29.00 -0.21 -13.96
N VAL A 392 29.05 0.39 -12.74
CA VAL A 392 27.85 0.76 -12.00
C VAL A 392 27.88 2.25 -11.69
N SER A 393 27.00 2.99 -12.34
CA SER A 393 26.89 4.45 -12.17
C SER A 393 25.53 4.93 -12.69
N VAL A 394 25.12 6.12 -12.31
CA VAL A 394 23.86 6.71 -12.76
C VAL A 394 23.91 7.07 -14.25
N SER A 395 25.04 7.65 -14.70
CA SER A 395 25.19 8.18 -16.07
C SER A 395 25.75 7.18 -17.09
N GLY A 396 26.19 6.00 -16.62
CA GLY A 396 26.89 5.02 -17.46
C GLY A 396 28.38 5.35 -17.67
N PRO A 397 29.12 4.45 -18.38
CA PRO A 397 30.53 4.63 -18.70
C PRO A 397 30.76 5.67 -19.80
N ASP A 398 31.93 6.31 -19.82
CA ASP A 398 32.29 7.33 -20.82
C ASP A 398 32.30 6.80 -22.26
N ASP A 399 32.65 5.52 -22.44
CA ASP A 399 32.71 4.79 -23.72
C ASP A 399 31.48 3.87 -23.91
N ILE A 400 30.28 4.43 -23.73
CA ILE A 400 29.01 3.72 -23.65
C ILE A 400 28.74 2.77 -24.83
N GLU A 401 29.31 3.06 -26.01
CA GLU A 401 29.19 2.21 -27.19
C GLU A 401 29.79 0.79 -27.01
N ASN A 402 30.70 0.63 -26.05
CA ASN A 402 31.31 -0.67 -25.71
C ASN A 402 30.55 -1.46 -24.63
N TRP A 403 29.47 -0.88 -24.13
CA TRP A 403 28.72 -1.41 -23.00
C TRP A 403 27.24 -1.66 -23.36
N GLU A 404 26.61 -2.53 -22.63
CA GLU A 404 25.18 -2.83 -22.70
C GLU A 404 24.61 -2.69 -21.28
N GLN A 405 23.60 -1.84 -21.11
CA GLN A 405 22.92 -1.67 -19.82
C GLN A 405 22.09 -2.92 -19.48
N ASP A 406 21.99 -3.26 -18.20
CA ASP A 406 21.10 -4.30 -17.72
C ASP A 406 19.67 -4.02 -18.22
N LYS A 407 18.99 -5.07 -18.71
CA LYS A 407 17.67 -4.93 -19.34
C LYS A 407 16.54 -4.82 -18.33
N ASP A 408 16.79 -5.28 -17.11
CA ASP A 408 15.83 -5.29 -16.04
C ASP A 408 15.60 -3.90 -15.47
N VAL A 409 14.45 -3.72 -14.86
CA VAL A 409 14.12 -2.52 -14.08
C VAL A 409 14.04 -2.86 -12.59
N LEU A 410 14.10 -1.85 -11.75
CA LEU A 410 13.91 -2.00 -10.31
C LEU A 410 12.45 -2.30 -9.98
N ASP A 411 12.24 -3.09 -8.92
CA ASP A 411 10.96 -3.21 -8.25
C ASP A 411 10.42 -1.82 -7.88
N THR A 412 9.12 -1.59 -8.06
CA THR A 412 8.48 -0.31 -7.75
C THR A 412 8.75 0.15 -6.32
N TRP A 413 8.80 -0.79 -5.38
CA TRP A 413 9.10 -0.50 -3.97
C TRP A 413 10.55 -0.04 -3.75
N ALA A 414 11.49 -0.42 -4.63
CA ALA A 414 12.86 0.05 -4.62
C ALA A 414 13.02 1.48 -5.17
N SER A 415 11.93 2.09 -5.62
CA SER A 415 11.87 3.52 -5.94
C SER A 415 11.12 4.29 -4.86
N SER A 416 9.93 3.84 -4.46
CA SER A 416 9.08 4.57 -3.52
C SER A 416 9.58 4.54 -2.06
N TRP A 417 10.53 3.69 -1.71
CA TRP A 417 11.14 3.61 -0.36
C TRP A 417 11.94 4.84 0.06
N ILE A 418 12.40 5.66 -0.91
CA ILE A 418 13.08 6.93 -0.62
C ILE A 418 12.11 8.13 -0.66
N TRP A 419 10.79 7.91 -0.81
CA TRP A 419 9.80 8.94 -1.02
C TRP A 419 9.90 10.14 -0.07
N PRO A 420 10.03 9.97 1.27
CA PRO A 420 10.09 11.11 2.20
C PRO A 420 11.27 12.06 1.97
N MET A 421 12.38 11.59 1.41
CA MET A 421 13.57 12.40 1.12
C MET A 421 13.73 12.69 -0.36
N GLY A 422 13.35 11.76 -1.25
CA GLY A 422 13.49 11.91 -2.69
C GLY A 422 12.60 13.03 -3.26
N VAL A 423 11.44 13.31 -2.64
CA VAL A 423 10.58 14.43 -3.02
C VAL A 423 11.20 15.81 -2.73
N HIS A 424 12.26 15.85 -1.94
CA HIS A 424 13.07 17.03 -1.61
C HIS A 424 14.44 17.01 -2.29
N ASP A 425 14.54 16.36 -3.45
CA ASP A 425 15.72 16.30 -4.30
C ASP A 425 16.97 15.66 -3.63
N TRP A 426 16.78 14.78 -2.60
CA TRP A 426 17.87 13.94 -2.16
C TRP A 426 18.45 13.16 -3.37
N PRO A 427 19.78 13.00 -3.54
CA PRO A 427 20.83 13.11 -2.52
C PRO A 427 21.48 14.51 -2.40
N GLU A 428 20.94 15.52 -3.04
CA GLU A 428 21.45 16.88 -2.89
C GLU A 428 21.15 17.43 -1.49
N GLU A 429 22.18 17.97 -0.84
CA GLU A 429 21.99 18.72 0.41
C GLU A 429 21.42 20.10 0.06
N ASN A 430 20.15 20.32 0.41
CA ASN A 430 19.46 21.58 0.14
C ASN A 430 18.62 22.05 1.35
N GLU A 431 18.17 23.31 1.30
CA GLU A 431 17.40 23.91 2.38
C GLU A 431 16.04 23.24 2.58
N GLU A 432 15.40 22.74 1.51
CA GLU A 432 14.09 22.10 1.57
C GLU A 432 14.17 20.73 2.27
N LEU A 433 15.16 19.91 1.91
CA LEU A 433 15.41 18.64 2.59
C LEU A 433 15.68 18.85 4.09
N ASN A 434 16.53 19.82 4.42
CA ASN A 434 16.85 20.13 5.83
C ASN A 434 15.64 20.67 6.61
N LYS A 435 14.71 21.33 5.94
CA LYS A 435 13.53 21.95 6.56
C LYS A 435 12.37 20.97 6.73
N PHE A 436 12.07 20.16 5.71
CA PHE A 436 10.87 19.36 5.61
C PHE A 436 11.08 17.87 5.87
N PHE A 437 12.33 17.41 5.96
CA PHE A 437 12.69 16.05 6.39
C PHE A 437 13.35 16.10 7.79
N PRO A 438 12.98 15.21 8.73
CA PRO A 438 11.94 14.17 8.63
C PRO A 438 10.53 14.75 8.53
N THR A 439 9.63 14.00 7.87
CA THR A 439 8.21 14.35 7.83
C THR A 439 7.53 14.09 9.19
N ASN A 440 6.33 14.60 9.41
CA ASN A 440 5.65 14.47 10.70
C ASN A 440 4.81 13.20 10.78
N THR A 441 3.86 13.05 9.88
CA THR A 441 2.90 11.94 9.91
C THR A 441 2.82 11.27 8.54
N LEU A 442 2.99 9.95 8.52
CA LEU A 442 2.66 9.13 7.36
C LEU A 442 1.26 8.55 7.55
N VAL A 443 0.37 8.72 6.57
CA VAL A 443 -0.98 8.13 6.57
C VAL A 443 -1.05 7.10 5.46
N THR A 444 -1.26 5.83 5.80
CA THR A 444 -1.24 4.73 4.80
C THR A 444 -2.12 3.57 5.20
N GLY A 445 -2.33 2.61 4.29
CA GLY A 445 -3.00 1.34 4.59
C GLY A 445 -2.07 0.37 5.34
N PRO A 446 -2.62 -0.48 6.23
CA PRO A 446 -1.82 -1.48 6.94
C PRO A 446 -1.31 -2.60 6.04
N ASP A 447 -1.92 -2.80 4.89
CA ASP A 447 -1.54 -3.78 3.88
C ASP A 447 -0.17 -3.52 3.24
N ILE A 448 0.37 -2.29 3.35
CA ILE A 448 1.69 -1.92 2.83
C ILE A 448 2.72 -1.59 3.92
N ILE A 449 2.50 -2.04 5.16
CA ILE A 449 3.47 -1.86 6.25
C ILE A 449 4.86 -2.36 5.83
N PHE A 450 4.94 -3.57 5.32
CA PHE A 450 6.21 -4.19 4.96
C PHE A 450 6.71 -3.70 3.60
N PHE A 451 5.82 -3.57 2.63
CA PHE A 451 6.18 -3.11 1.29
C PHE A 451 6.77 -1.70 1.26
N TRP A 452 6.24 -0.79 2.09
CA TRP A 452 6.57 0.62 2.00
C TRP A 452 7.04 1.24 3.32
N VAL A 453 6.25 1.12 4.39
CA VAL A 453 6.56 1.78 5.68
C VAL A 453 7.91 1.33 6.22
N ALA A 454 8.13 0.02 6.34
CA ALA A 454 9.37 -0.56 6.84
C ALA A 454 10.57 -0.16 5.98
N ARG A 455 10.39 -0.18 4.64
CA ARG A 455 11.46 0.17 3.69
C ARG A 455 11.83 1.64 3.74
N MET A 456 10.86 2.55 3.92
CA MET A 456 11.14 3.98 4.16
C MET A 456 11.91 4.21 5.46
N ILE A 457 11.57 3.47 6.53
CA ILE A 457 12.29 3.60 7.80
C ILE A 457 13.75 3.15 7.61
N ILE A 458 13.98 2.04 6.92
CA ILE A 458 15.31 1.53 6.59
C ILE A 458 16.13 2.60 5.84
N THR A 459 15.58 3.18 4.78
CA THR A 459 16.30 4.16 3.95
C THR A 459 16.56 5.49 4.67
N GLY A 460 15.66 5.92 5.53
CA GLY A 460 15.87 7.10 6.35
C GLY A 460 17.11 6.99 7.23
N TYR A 461 17.29 5.84 7.88
CA TYR A 461 18.50 5.57 8.69
C TYR A 461 19.72 5.28 7.83
N GLU A 462 19.58 4.52 6.75
CA GLU A 462 20.70 4.13 5.90
C GLU A 462 21.36 5.33 5.20
N PHE A 463 20.57 6.28 4.71
CA PHE A 463 21.09 7.39 3.90
C PHE A 463 21.26 8.70 4.66
N LEU A 464 20.46 8.96 5.69
CA LEU A 464 20.44 10.24 6.42
C LEU A 464 20.64 10.10 7.93
N ASP A 465 20.76 8.85 8.46
CA ASP A 465 20.85 8.56 9.90
C ASP A 465 19.72 9.23 10.72
N LYS A 466 18.51 9.28 10.11
CA LYS A 466 17.33 9.91 10.70
C LYS A 466 16.07 9.08 10.41
N LYS A 467 15.12 9.13 11.34
CA LYS A 467 13.77 8.62 11.05
C LYS A 467 13.13 9.38 9.88
N PRO A 468 12.40 8.72 8.97
CA PRO A 468 11.75 9.42 7.87
C PRO A 468 10.46 10.15 8.29
N PHE A 469 9.81 9.72 9.37
CA PHE A 469 8.59 10.30 9.95
C PHE A 469 8.48 9.97 11.45
N THR A 470 7.65 10.71 12.16
CA THR A 470 7.45 10.50 13.60
C THR A 470 6.29 9.58 13.91
N ASP A 471 5.15 9.79 13.24
CA ASP A 471 3.92 9.06 13.45
C ASP A 471 3.49 8.35 12.16
N VAL A 472 3.02 7.11 12.28
CA VAL A 472 2.41 6.35 11.18
C VAL A 472 0.97 6.04 11.55
N TYR A 473 0.03 6.62 10.82
CA TYR A 473 -1.38 6.35 10.96
C TYR A 473 -1.85 5.33 9.91
N PHE A 474 -2.35 4.20 10.39
CA PHE A 474 -2.92 3.17 9.52
C PHE A 474 -4.43 3.35 9.39
N THR A 475 -4.87 3.57 8.16
CA THR A 475 -6.28 3.78 7.85
C THR A 475 -7.09 2.49 7.98
N SER A 476 -8.39 2.63 8.20
CA SER A 476 -9.34 1.54 8.04
C SER A 476 -9.36 1.01 6.60
N ILE A 477 -9.61 -0.28 6.43
CA ILE A 477 -9.91 -0.87 5.13
C ILE A 477 -11.42 -0.81 4.91
N LEU A 478 -11.83 -0.17 3.81
CA LEU A 478 -13.23 -0.13 3.42
C LEU A 478 -13.63 -1.43 2.71
N ARG A 479 -14.75 -2.02 3.14
CA ARG A 479 -15.30 -3.27 2.61
C ARG A 479 -16.71 -3.04 2.09
N ASP A 480 -17.12 -3.86 1.14
CA ASP A 480 -18.51 -3.91 0.69
C ASP A 480 -19.41 -4.64 1.70
N GLU A 481 -20.69 -4.68 1.44
CA GLU A 481 -21.70 -5.36 2.29
C GLU A 481 -21.43 -6.86 2.47
N THR A 482 -20.66 -7.48 1.57
CA THR A 482 -20.25 -8.89 1.65
C THR A 482 -18.95 -9.09 2.44
N GLY A 483 -18.34 -8.02 2.92
CA GLY A 483 -17.07 -8.03 3.66
C GLY A 483 -15.82 -8.06 2.80
N LYS A 484 -15.94 -7.96 1.47
CA LYS A 484 -14.77 -7.89 0.57
C LYS A 484 -14.22 -6.47 0.52
N LYS A 485 -12.88 -6.34 0.46
CA LYS A 485 -12.21 -5.04 0.30
C LYS A 485 -12.73 -4.34 -0.95
N LEU A 486 -13.07 -3.04 -0.84
CA LEU A 486 -13.42 -2.24 -1.99
C LEU A 486 -12.22 -2.12 -2.94
N SER A 487 -12.38 -2.58 -4.17
CA SER A 487 -11.34 -2.49 -5.19
C SER A 487 -11.92 -2.31 -6.59
N LYS A 488 -11.13 -1.70 -7.47
CA LYS A 488 -11.50 -1.52 -8.88
C LYS A 488 -11.57 -2.84 -9.64
N SER A 489 -10.65 -3.75 -9.33
CA SER A 489 -10.57 -5.06 -10.01
C SER A 489 -11.80 -5.92 -9.75
N LEU A 490 -12.42 -5.79 -8.57
CA LEU A 490 -13.65 -6.47 -8.21
C LEU A 490 -14.91 -5.73 -8.69
N GLY A 491 -14.79 -4.47 -9.13
CA GLY A 491 -15.93 -3.66 -9.56
C GLY A 491 -16.92 -3.29 -8.44
N ASN A 492 -16.54 -3.48 -7.17
CA ASN A 492 -17.38 -3.25 -6.00
C ASN A 492 -17.13 -1.89 -5.30
N SER A 493 -16.22 -1.06 -5.84
CA SER A 493 -15.97 0.29 -5.33
C SER A 493 -16.78 1.31 -6.14
N PRO A 494 -17.65 2.11 -5.50
CA PRO A 494 -18.31 3.21 -6.19
C PRO A 494 -17.29 4.23 -6.69
N ASP A 495 -17.63 4.93 -7.77
CA ASP A 495 -16.81 6.06 -8.26
C ASP A 495 -16.95 7.23 -7.27
N PRO A 496 -15.84 7.75 -6.74
CA PRO A 496 -15.89 8.91 -5.86
C PRO A 496 -16.54 10.16 -6.49
N PHE A 497 -16.39 10.36 -7.78
CA PHE A 497 -16.98 11.51 -8.47
C PHE A 497 -18.50 11.46 -8.50
N ASP A 498 -19.08 10.29 -8.78
CA ASP A 498 -20.53 10.11 -8.74
C ASP A 498 -21.06 10.44 -7.35
N LEU A 499 -20.33 10.06 -6.29
CA LEU A 499 -20.71 10.37 -4.92
C LEU A 499 -20.55 11.87 -4.59
N PHE A 500 -19.52 12.54 -5.14
CA PHE A 500 -19.38 14.00 -4.98
C PHE A 500 -20.52 14.77 -5.66
N GLU A 501 -20.99 14.31 -6.80
CA GLU A 501 -22.14 14.91 -7.49
C GLU A 501 -23.47 14.64 -6.77
N GLU A 502 -23.66 13.43 -6.25
CA GLU A 502 -24.90 13.01 -5.57
C GLU A 502 -25.05 13.63 -4.18
N TYR A 503 -23.97 13.66 -3.39
CA TYR A 503 -24.02 14.06 -1.96
C TYR A 503 -23.34 15.40 -1.67
N GLY A 504 -22.40 15.84 -2.51
CA GLY A 504 -21.47 16.92 -2.27
C GLY A 504 -20.18 16.45 -1.62
N THR A 505 -19.05 17.07 -2.00
CA THR A 505 -17.72 16.66 -1.55
C THR A 505 -17.57 16.69 -0.03
N ASP A 506 -18.02 17.77 0.63
CA ASP A 506 -17.97 17.90 2.09
C ASP A 506 -18.80 16.83 2.80
N ALA A 507 -19.96 16.47 2.26
CA ALA A 507 -20.79 15.40 2.81
C ALA A 507 -20.11 14.04 2.70
N VAL A 508 -19.40 13.75 1.60
CA VAL A 508 -18.64 12.53 1.44
C VAL A 508 -17.46 12.50 2.40
N ARG A 509 -16.68 13.57 2.50
CA ARG A 509 -15.55 13.70 3.45
C ARG A 509 -16.02 13.47 4.89
N PHE A 510 -17.05 14.19 5.33
CA PHE A 510 -17.57 14.08 6.69
C PHE A 510 -18.21 12.72 6.98
N GLY A 511 -19.01 12.21 6.04
CA GLY A 511 -19.65 10.91 6.15
C GLY A 511 -18.66 9.75 6.26
N ILE A 512 -17.60 9.75 5.43
CA ILE A 512 -16.57 8.72 5.50
C ILE A 512 -15.77 8.78 6.82
N MET A 513 -15.53 9.98 7.35
CA MET A 513 -14.86 10.14 8.63
C MET A 513 -15.71 9.65 9.81
N LEU A 514 -17.04 9.82 9.76
CA LEU A 514 -17.94 9.27 10.77
C LEU A 514 -17.98 7.73 10.76
N MET A 515 -17.70 7.09 9.58
CA MET A 515 -17.69 5.64 9.43
C MET A 515 -16.41 4.96 9.91
N ALA A 516 -15.26 5.64 9.80
CA ALA A 516 -13.95 5.02 9.82
C ALA A 516 -13.24 5.20 11.17
N PRO A 517 -13.47 4.33 12.18
CA PRO A 517 -12.71 4.35 13.42
C PRO A 517 -11.27 3.90 13.18
N GLN A 518 -10.36 4.33 14.03
CA GLN A 518 -8.95 3.95 13.93
C GLN A 518 -8.75 2.44 13.99
N GLY A 519 -8.06 1.89 12.98
CA GLY A 519 -7.53 0.52 12.99
C GLY A 519 -8.55 -0.62 12.83
N LEU A 520 -9.80 -0.32 12.49
CA LEU A 520 -10.83 -1.34 12.24
C LEU A 520 -11.28 -1.30 10.78
N ASP A 521 -11.54 -2.48 10.22
CA ASP A 521 -12.19 -2.58 8.92
C ASP A 521 -13.64 -2.10 9.02
N VAL A 522 -14.13 -1.46 7.97
CA VAL A 522 -15.44 -0.79 7.96
C VAL A 522 -16.23 -1.15 6.73
N LEU A 523 -17.48 -1.50 6.93
CA LEU A 523 -18.44 -1.63 5.82
C LEU A 523 -18.82 -0.24 5.33
N PHE A 524 -18.59 -0.01 4.05
CA PHE A 524 -18.98 1.23 3.38
C PHE A 524 -20.51 1.30 3.25
N SER A 525 -21.10 2.43 3.64
CA SER A 525 -22.54 2.66 3.58
C SER A 525 -22.86 4.04 3.00
N LYS A 526 -23.77 4.07 2.05
CA LYS A 526 -24.29 5.33 1.46
C LYS A 526 -25.14 6.13 2.45
N GLU A 527 -25.82 5.47 3.40
CA GLU A 527 -26.62 6.16 4.43
C GLU A 527 -25.76 7.09 5.29
N ARG A 528 -24.49 6.73 5.50
CA ARG A 528 -23.54 7.60 6.22
C ARG A 528 -23.21 8.88 5.46
N LEU A 529 -23.17 8.81 4.13
CA LEU A 529 -22.99 9.99 3.29
C LEU A 529 -24.22 10.90 3.34
N GLU A 530 -25.43 10.32 3.42
CA GLU A 530 -26.67 11.09 3.64
C GLU A 530 -26.67 11.84 4.98
N ILE A 531 -26.14 11.22 6.05
CA ILE A 531 -25.94 11.92 7.33
C ILE A 531 -25.06 13.14 7.12
N GLY A 532 -23.95 13.02 6.39
CA GLY A 532 -23.08 14.13 6.04
C GLY A 532 -23.81 15.23 5.28
N ARG A 533 -24.56 14.89 4.25
CA ARG A 533 -25.36 15.85 3.46
C ARG A 533 -26.38 16.59 4.34
N ASN A 534 -27.11 15.87 5.16
CA ASN A 534 -28.13 16.45 6.03
C ASN A 534 -27.48 17.36 7.08
N PHE A 535 -26.30 17.00 7.58
CA PHE A 535 -25.56 17.84 8.51
C PHE A 535 -25.10 19.15 7.86
N MET A 536 -24.57 19.11 6.62
CA MET A 536 -24.19 20.32 5.88
C MET A 536 -25.43 21.22 5.63
N ASN A 537 -26.56 20.64 5.23
CA ASN A 537 -27.80 21.39 5.04
C ASN A 537 -28.28 22.05 6.35
N LYS A 538 -28.18 21.36 7.48
CA LYS A 538 -28.58 21.90 8.77
C LYS A 538 -27.68 23.05 9.18
N LEU A 539 -26.37 22.90 9.05
CA LEU A 539 -25.40 23.96 9.32
C LEU A 539 -25.67 25.21 8.48
N TRP A 540 -25.85 25.00 7.15
CA TRP A 540 -26.16 26.08 6.22
C TRP A 540 -27.42 26.86 6.65
N ASN A 541 -28.50 26.13 6.93
CA ASN A 541 -29.78 26.75 7.34
C ASN A 541 -29.67 27.50 8.67
N ALA A 542 -28.91 26.96 9.63
CA ALA A 542 -28.64 27.62 10.90
C ALA A 542 -27.88 28.94 10.69
N CYS A 543 -26.78 28.92 9.94
CA CYS A 543 -26.01 30.09 9.60
C CYS A 543 -26.82 31.15 8.84
N ARG A 544 -27.62 30.70 7.85
CA ARG A 544 -28.53 31.59 7.12
C ARG A 544 -29.55 32.24 8.05
N PHE A 545 -30.17 31.47 8.93
CA PHE A 545 -31.13 32.01 9.90
C PHE A 545 -30.52 33.09 10.80
N ILE A 546 -29.32 32.86 11.30
CA ILE A 546 -28.58 33.81 12.14
C ILE A 546 -28.26 35.08 11.33
N SER A 547 -27.73 34.95 10.13
CA SER A 547 -27.41 36.07 9.27
C SER A 547 -28.62 36.96 8.96
N MET A 548 -29.81 36.36 8.74
CA MET A 548 -31.06 37.08 8.47
C MET A 548 -31.61 37.82 9.71
N ASN A 549 -31.18 37.48 10.91
CA ASN A 549 -31.62 38.08 12.17
C ASN A 549 -30.60 39.06 12.77
N LYS A 550 -29.62 39.52 11.98
CA LYS A 550 -28.66 40.54 12.40
C LYS A 550 -29.38 41.81 12.89
N PRO A 551 -29.10 42.30 14.10
CA PRO A 551 -29.65 43.56 14.55
C PRO A 551 -29.12 44.75 13.76
N ASP A 552 -29.97 45.75 13.43
CA ASP A 552 -29.56 46.91 12.63
C ASP A 552 -28.45 47.77 13.31
N ASN A 553 -28.44 47.76 14.64
CA ASN A 553 -27.48 48.50 15.46
C ASN A 553 -26.32 47.62 15.98
N TRP A 554 -26.12 46.41 15.37
CA TRP A 554 -25.03 45.53 15.76
C TRP A 554 -23.66 46.14 15.42
N ILE A 555 -22.77 46.15 16.43
CA ILE A 555 -21.41 46.64 16.31
C ILE A 555 -20.47 45.44 16.27
N GLU A 556 -19.62 45.39 15.25
CA GLU A 556 -18.61 44.35 15.07
C GLU A 556 -17.59 44.39 16.23
N GLY A 557 -17.25 43.19 16.76
CA GLY A 557 -16.24 43.06 17.82
C GLY A 557 -16.70 43.43 19.22
N GLN A 558 -18.00 43.65 19.45
CA GLN A 558 -18.53 43.89 20.79
C GLN A 558 -18.31 42.66 21.69
N SER A 559 -17.62 42.87 22.84
CA SER A 559 -17.32 41.79 23.78
C SER A 559 -18.58 41.27 24.47
N ILE A 560 -18.66 39.95 24.65
CA ILE A 560 -19.72 39.29 25.45
C ILE A 560 -19.51 39.52 26.95
N ASP A 561 -18.29 39.80 27.41
CA ASP A 561 -17.95 39.98 28.83
C ASP A 561 -18.62 41.18 29.48
N GLU A 562 -19.11 42.13 28.69
CA GLU A 562 -19.83 43.34 29.18
C GLU A 562 -21.36 43.12 29.31
N ILE A 563 -21.85 41.89 29.05
CA ILE A 563 -23.27 41.61 28.91
C ILE A 563 -23.74 40.61 29.98
N GLU A 564 -24.91 40.86 30.56
CA GLU A 564 -25.54 39.96 31.53
C GLU A 564 -26.10 38.70 30.82
N LEU A 565 -25.34 37.56 30.89
CA LEU A 565 -25.70 36.30 30.29
C LEU A 565 -26.79 35.57 31.08
N ARG A 566 -27.83 35.08 30.39
CA ARG A 566 -28.86 34.18 30.93
C ARG A 566 -28.38 32.71 30.95
N LEU A 567 -29.08 31.86 31.68
CA LEU A 567 -28.70 30.45 31.82
C LEU A 567 -28.47 29.72 30.49
N PRO A 568 -29.34 29.84 29.46
CA PRO A 568 -29.05 29.18 28.16
C PRO A 568 -27.79 29.70 27.47
N ASP A 569 -27.43 30.95 27.69
CA ASP A 569 -26.25 31.59 27.12
C ASP A 569 -24.98 31.00 27.75
N LYS A 570 -24.96 30.92 29.07
CA LYS A 570 -23.87 30.29 29.83
C LYS A 570 -23.75 28.81 29.50
N TRP A 571 -24.88 28.13 29.31
CA TRP A 571 -24.90 26.72 28.93
C TRP A 571 -24.24 26.48 27.55
N ILE A 572 -24.67 27.19 26.51
CA ILE A 572 -24.12 26.96 25.17
C ILE A 572 -22.63 27.33 25.06
N ILE A 573 -22.18 28.37 25.79
CA ILE A 573 -20.75 28.74 25.85
C ILE A 573 -19.94 27.63 26.55
N SER A 574 -20.46 27.08 27.66
CA SER A 574 -19.83 25.97 28.37
C SER A 574 -19.73 24.74 27.49
N ARG A 575 -20.83 24.38 26.83
CA ARG A 575 -20.88 23.23 25.85
C ARG A 575 -19.89 23.41 24.72
N LEU A 576 -19.76 24.63 24.15
CA LEU A 576 -18.79 24.92 23.08
C LEU A 576 -17.35 24.67 23.56
N ASN A 577 -16.97 25.23 24.71
CA ASN A 577 -15.61 25.08 25.22
C ASN A 577 -15.29 23.61 25.59
N ARG A 578 -16.29 22.89 26.11
CA ARG A 578 -16.17 21.44 26.34
C ARG A 578 -16.00 20.66 25.01
N ALA A 579 -16.74 21.04 23.97
CA ALA A 579 -16.61 20.42 22.65
C ALA A 579 -15.21 20.69 22.06
N ILE A 580 -14.70 21.92 22.13
CA ILE A 580 -13.34 22.27 21.68
C ILE A 580 -12.29 21.43 22.44
N LYS A 581 -12.41 21.32 23.77
CA LYS A 581 -11.49 20.52 24.60
C LYS A 581 -11.50 19.05 24.20
N ASN A 582 -12.68 18.45 24.07
CA ASN A 582 -12.82 17.04 23.70
C ASN A 582 -12.36 16.79 22.27
N TYR A 583 -12.70 17.67 21.35
CA TYR A 583 -12.24 17.59 19.96
C TYR A 583 -10.71 17.56 19.88
N ASN A 584 -10.02 18.52 20.50
CA ASN A 584 -8.56 18.58 20.51
C ASN A 584 -7.96 17.31 21.12
N LYS A 585 -8.52 16.81 22.22
CA LYS A 585 -8.09 15.55 22.85
C LYS A 585 -8.20 14.35 21.90
N GLN A 586 -9.25 14.27 21.10
CA GLN A 586 -9.40 13.19 20.12
C GLN A 586 -8.43 13.36 18.95
N MET A 587 -8.25 14.58 18.45
CA MET A 587 -7.28 14.88 17.40
C MET A 587 -5.85 14.50 17.78
N ASP A 588 -5.42 14.83 19.00
CA ASP A 588 -4.09 14.52 19.52
C ASP A 588 -3.84 13.00 19.66
N ARG A 589 -4.91 12.21 19.70
CA ARG A 589 -4.87 10.73 19.73
C ARG A 589 -5.06 10.08 18.37
N PHE A 590 -5.18 10.86 17.31
CA PHE A 590 -5.51 10.38 15.97
C PHE A 590 -6.88 9.68 15.90
N HIS A 591 -7.83 10.02 16.79
CA HIS A 591 -9.20 9.51 16.77
C HIS A 591 -10.12 10.44 15.96
N PHE A 592 -9.88 10.53 14.66
CA PHE A 592 -10.55 11.51 13.78
C PHE A 592 -12.08 11.32 13.70
N ASN A 593 -12.57 10.07 13.73
CA ASN A 593 -13.99 9.77 13.75
C ASN A 593 -14.66 10.27 15.03
N GLU A 594 -14.02 10.08 16.19
CA GLU A 594 -14.54 10.58 17.48
C GLU A 594 -14.51 12.09 17.53
N ALA A 595 -13.47 12.73 16.97
CA ALA A 595 -13.41 14.17 16.84
C ALA A 595 -14.56 14.70 15.96
N ALA A 596 -14.85 14.07 14.84
CA ALA A 596 -15.99 14.41 13.98
C ALA A 596 -17.34 14.28 14.72
N LYS A 597 -17.52 13.22 15.53
CA LYS A 597 -18.73 13.04 16.35
C LYS A 597 -18.91 14.13 17.39
N VAL A 598 -17.84 14.55 18.07
CA VAL A 598 -17.90 15.66 19.03
C VAL A 598 -18.44 16.92 18.36
N LEU A 599 -17.98 17.24 17.15
CA LEU A 599 -18.49 18.40 16.41
C LEU A 599 -19.94 18.19 15.96
N TYR A 600 -20.26 17.00 15.45
CA TYR A 600 -21.61 16.66 15.04
C TYR A 600 -22.60 16.85 16.21
N ASP A 601 -22.30 16.28 17.37
CA ASP A 601 -23.18 16.31 18.53
C ASP A 601 -23.38 17.73 19.04
N TYR A 602 -22.32 18.53 19.14
CA TYR A 602 -22.43 19.93 19.58
C TYR A 602 -23.22 20.76 18.57
N ILE A 603 -22.89 20.68 17.27
CA ILE A 603 -23.51 21.51 16.24
C ILE A 603 -24.99 21.12 16.04
N TRP A 604 -25.25 19.81 15.90
CA TRP A 604 -26.58 19.32 15.58
C TRP A 604 -27.51 19.46 16.80
N ASN A 605 -27.13 18.88 17.94
CA ASN A 605 -27.99 18.78 19.10
C ASN A 605 -27.97 20.09 19.93
N ASP A 606 -26.79 20.48 20.46
CA ASP A 606 -26.71 21.57 21.41
C ASP A 606 -26.97 22.92 20.75
N PHE A 607 -26.31 23.20 19.62
CA PHE A 607 -26.41 24.51 18.97
C PHE A 607 -27.68 24.64 18.13
N CYS A 608 -27.94 23.72 17.20
CA CYS A 608 -29.07 23.87 16.29
C CYS A 608 -30.40 23.47 16.90
N ASP A 609 -30.51 22.31 17.57
CA ASP A 609 -31.80 21.81 18.08
C ASP A 609 -32.24 22.51 19.38
N TRP A 610 -31.29 22.94 20.21
CA TRP A 610 -31.62 23.59 21.45
C TRP A 610 -31.39 25.09 21.43
N TYR A 611 -30.14 25.53 21.23
CA TYR A 611 -29.84 26.95 21.44
C TYR A 611 -30.51 27.84 20.40
N ILE A 612 -30.48 27.50 19.12
CA ILE A 612 -31.15 28.29 18.08
C ILE A 612 -32.67 28.32 18.29
N GLU A 613 -33.29 27.20 18.71
CA GLU A 613 -34.73 27.20 19.00
C GLU A 613 -35.08 28.12 20.17
N ILE A 614 -34.29 28.13 21.22
CA ILE A 614 -34.43 29.09 22.32
C ILE A 614 -34.19 30.53 21.82
N ALA A 615 -33.19 30.73 20.97
CA ALA A 615 -32.81 32.03 20.42
C ALA A 615 -33.93 32.65 19.55
N LYS A 616 -34.75 31.85 18.87
CA LYS A 616 -35.87 32.35 18.04
C LYS A 616 -36.77 33.29 18.78
N THR A 617 -37.15 32.97 20.02
CA THR A 617 -38.01 33.82 20.82
C THR A 617 -37.39 35.21 21.14
N ARG A 618 -36.04 35.24 21.25
CA ARG A 618 -35.31 36.48 21.54
C ARG A 618 -35.03 37.29 20.27
N PHE A 619 -34.83 36.66 19.15
CA PHE A 619 -34.65 37.36 17.87
C PHE A 619 -35.88 38.17 17.47
N TYR A 620 -37.08 37.74 17.92
CA TYR A 620 -38.35 38.42 17.67
C TYR A 620 -38.77 39.32 18.83
N SER A 621 -37.96 39.47 19.93
CA SER A 621 -38.23 40.39 21.01
C SER A 621 -37.82 41.81 20.63
N ASN A 622 -38.40 42.80 21.36
CA ASN A 622 -38.05 44.21 21.20
C ASN A 622 -37.08 44.70 22.28
N ASP A 623 -36.42 43.79 22.98
CA ASP A 623 -35.49 44.13 24.06
C ASP A 623 -34.03 43.83 23.66
N ASP A 624 -33.05 44.17 24.50
CA ASP A 624 -31.61 43.95 24.25
C ASP A 624 -31.22 42.49 24.16
N SER A 625 -32.12 41.56 24.48
CA SER A 625 -31.82 40.12 24.40
C SER A 625 -31.54 39.64 22.97
N LYS A 626 -32.06 40.36 21.96
CA LYS A 626 -31.73 40.09 20.52
C LYS A 626 -30.24 40.29 20.26
N MET A 627 -29.65 41.39 20.75
CA MET A 627 -28.23 41.71 20.56
C MET A 627 -27.34 40.68 21.24
N ILE A 628 -27.66 40.34 22.50
CA ILE A 628 -26.93 39.34 23.29
C ILE A 628 -26.91 37.97 22.53
N THR A 629 -28.10 37.51 22.13
CA THR A 629 -28.28 36.25 21.45
C THR A 629 -27.52 36.21 20.11
N TYR A 630 -27.57 37.30 19.34
CA TYR A 630 -26.84 37.41 18.08
C TYR A 630 -25.34 37.33 18.32
N ASN A 631 -24.77 38.03 19.28
CA ASN A 631 -23.33 37.96 19.61
C ASN A 631 -22.91 36.56 20.00
N ILE A 632 -23.68 35.83 20.80
CA ILE A 632 -23.36 34.44 21.19
C ILE A 632 -23.40 33.52 19.99
N CYS A 633 -24.39 33.68 19.09
CA CYS A 633 -24.46 32.91 17.85
C CYS A 633 -23.23 33.15 16.95
N ILE A 634 -22.83 34.42 16.77
CA ILE A 634 -21.66 34.80 15.97
C ILE A 634 -20.37 34.21 16.57
N GLU A 635 -20.17 34.42 17.89
CA GLU A 635 -19.01 33.84 18.59
C GLU A 635 -18.95 32.33 18.46
N SER A 636 -20.10 31.65 18.60
CA SER A 636 -20.16 30.20 18.44
C SER A 636 -19.79 29.76 17.01
N ILE A 637 -20.34 30.39 15.96
CA ILE A 637 -20.06 30.11 14.58
C ILE A 637 -18.59 30.34 14.25
N ARG A 638 -18.02 31.46 14.73
CA ARG A 638 -16.61 31.80 14.51
C ARG A 638 -15.62 30.81 15.15
N LYS A 639 -16.05 30.02 16.12
CA LYS A 639 -15.28 28.90 16.69
C LYS A 639 -15.62 27.56 16.04
N ILE A 640 -16.87 27.33 15.64
CA ILE A 640 -17.32 26.10 14.97
C ILE A 640 -16.70 25.95 13.58
N LEU A 641 -16.75 26.99 12.75
CA LEU A 641 -16.28 26.92 11.37
C LEU A 641 -14.80 26.54 11.27
N PRO A 642 -13.87 27.14 12.04
CA PRO A 642 -12.48 26.70 12.05
C PRO A 642 -12.27 25.25 12.47
N LEU A 643 -13.02 24.75 13.47
CA LEU A 643 -12.91 23.36 13.92
C LEU A 643 -13.42 22.36 12.89
N LEU A 644 -14.47 22.76 12.15
CA LEU A 644 -15.10 21.90 11.14
C LEU A 644 -14.38 21.96 9.79
N HIS A 645 -13.67 23.07 9.51
CA HIS A 645 -12.98 23.31 8.23
C HIS A 645 -12.07 22.17 7.75
N PRO A 646 -11.29 21.50 8.61
CA PRO A 646 -10.50 20.35 8.18
C PRO A 646 -11.32 19.20 7.56
N TYR A 647 -12.54 19.01 8.01
CA TYR A 647 -13.45 17.98 7.52
C TYR A 647 -14.25 18.42 6.29
N THR A 648 -14.72 19.66 6.28
CA THR A 648 -15.68 20.19 5.30
C THR A 648 -15.23 21.55 4.77
N PRO A 649 -14.14 21.59 3.98
CA PRO A 649 -13.48 22.84 3.61
C PRO A 649 -14.33 23.78 2.76
N PHE A 650 -15.20 23.25 1.89
CA PHE A 650 -15.94 24.08 0.94
C PHE A 650 -17.06 24.85 1.62
N ILE A 651 -17.94 24.17 2.33
CA ILE A 651 -19.07 24.85 3.02
C ILE A 651 -18.61 25.79 4.11
N THR A 652 -17.55 25.41 4.83
CA THR A 652 -17.06 26.27 5.93
C THR A 652 -16.37 27.53 5.44
N GLU A 653 -15.63 27.46 4.34
CA GLU A 653 -15.03 28.67 3.71
C GLU A 653 -16.12 29.59 3.15
N GLU A 654 -17.16 29.02 2.50
CA GLU A 654 -18.30 29.80 2.01
C GLU A 654 -19.04 30.48 3.17
N LEU A 655 -19.35 29.74 4.24
CA LEU A 655 -20.03 30.31 5.42
C LEU A 655 -19.15 31.33 6.12
N TRP A 656 -17.83 31.15 6.16
CA TRP A 656 -16.89 32.09 6.73
C TRP A 656 -17.01 33.48 6.09
N SER A 657 -17.25 33.55 4.79
CA SER A 657 -17.42 34.80 4.06
C SER A 657 -18.56 35.69 4.61
N PHE A 658 -19.58 35.09 5.28
CA PHE A 658 -20.71 35.80 5.88
C PHE A 658 -20.44 36.28 7.33
N PHE A 659 -19.46 35.67 8.02
CA PHE A 659 -19.22 35.88 9.46
C PHE A 659 -17.82 36.40 9.78
N LYS A 660 -16.93 36.53 8.78
CA LYS A 660 -15.63 37.17 8.98
C LYS A 660 -15.79 38.66 9.22
N ILE A 661 -14.92 39.20 10.05
CA ILE A 661 -14.86 40.63 10.37
C ILE A 661 -13.66 41.27 9.68
N GLU A 662 -13.56 42.59 9.74
CA GLU A 662 -12.45 43.36 9.19
C GLU A 662 -11.11 42.81 9.73
N ASN A 663 -10.15 42.56 8.85
CA ASN A 663 -8.84 41.97 9.11
C ASN A 663 -8.83 40.43 9.36
N ASP A 664 -9.95 39.73 9.30
CA ASP A 664 -9.92 38.26 9.30
C ASP A 664 -9.26 37.75 8.01
N LYS A 665 -8.43 36.72 8.18
CA LYS A 665 -7.85 35.94 7.08
C LYS A 665 -8.89 34.98 6.53
N ASP A 666 -8.59 34.37 5.39
CA ASP A 666 -9.32 33.22 4.88
C ASP A 666 -9.29 32.09 5.91
N LEU A 667 -10.33 31.27 5.96
CA LEU A 667 -10.51 30.30 7.03
C LEU A 667 -9.35 29.29 7.10
N ILE A 668 -8.82 28.89 5.95
CA ILE A 668 -7.71 27.94 5.84
C ILE A 668 -6.42 28.37 6.58
N ILE A 669 -6.26 29.67 6.84
CA ILE A 669 -5.12 30.28 7.57
C ILE A 669 -5.58 31.06 8.81
N SER A 670 -6.83 30.93 9.22
CA SER A 670 -7.34 31.52 10.45
C SER A 670 -6.78 30.79 11.67
N PRO A 671 -6.66 31.47 12.84
CA PRO A 671 -6.16 30.83 14.04
C PRO A 671 -7.03 29.68 14.52
N TRP A 672 -6.39 28.61 14.98
CA TRP A 672 -7.08 27.49 15.62
C TRP A 672 -7.78 27.92 16.91
N PRO A 673 -9.05 27.54 17.15
CA PRO A 673 -9.78 27.93 18.33
C PRO A 673 -9.18 27.42 19.65
N VAL A 674 -9.02 28.32 20.62
CA VAL A 674 -8.48 28.00 21.94
C VAL A 674 -9.64 27.75 22.91
N VAL A 675 -9.44 26.81 23.83
CA VAL A 675 -10.39 26.51 24.91
C VAL A 675 -10.33 27.62 25.96
N ASP A 676 -11.48 28.15 26.36
CA ASP A 676 -11.61 28.91 27.58
C ASP A 676 -12.07 27.98 28.73
N GLU A 677 -11.13 27.52 29.52
CA GLU A 677 -11.39 26.63 30.65
C GLU A 677 -12.29 27.26 31.71
N SER A 678 -12.28 28.61 31.87
CA SER A 678 -13.08 29.33 32.84
C SER A 678 -14.58 29.36 32.47
N ALA A 679 -14.88 29.21 31.18
CA ALA A 679 -16.24 29.18 30.67
C ALA A 679 -16.92 27.81 30.83
N ILE A 680 -16.16 26.73 31.14
CA ILE A 680 -16.71 25.39 31.36
C ILE A 680 -17.35 25.32 32.76
N ASN A 681 -18.64 24.98 32.80
CA ASN A 681 -19.40 24.90 34.05
C ASN A 681 -20.19 23.57 34.12
N GLU A 682 -19.66 22.63 34.89
CA GLU A 682 -20.25 21.28 35.04
C GLU A 682 -21.65 21.26 35.70
N LYS A 683 -22.03 22.34 36.39
CA LYS A 683 -23.35 22.40 37.08
C LYS A 683 -24.48 22.77 36.13
N ILE A 684 -24.17 23.34 34.99
CA ILE A 684 -25.17 23.82 34.03
C ILE A 684 -25.15 23.03 32.73
N ASP A 685 -24.15 22.18 32.53
CA ASP A 685 -24.08 21.24 31.42
C ASP A 685 -24.93 19.99 31.65
#